data_6663c4aafb345c9907ac9bbb742a4277
#
_entry.id   6663c4aafb345c9907ac9bbb742a4277
#
_cell.length_a   1.000
_cell.length_b   1.000
_cell.length_c   1.000
_cell.angle_alpha   90.00
_cell.angle_beta   90.00
_cell.angle_gamma   90.00
#
_symmetry.space_group_name_H-M   'P 1'
#
loop_
_entity.id
_entity.type
_entity.pdbx_description
1 polymer ?
#
loop_
_entity_poly.entity_id
_entity_poly.type
_entity_poly.pdbx_seq_one_letter_code
_entity_poly.pdbx_strand_id
1 'polypeptide(L)'
;MADENVRKAQKYLNSMYGHRSEWVKLDEDGLTGTGTCKGIIRAFQIENGISPVTGTVGNITLNKMRSLSDISKMNANDPGNPNVCILQCALFVKGYNAGGITGVYYTAGVNAVKQYQSDAGLPVTGIIDWKVWMGLVSINWFKKTNAGDKTIVKIQQQLNTDWSDIIGVGPCDGVVSRFTSYALIAALQAAEGIYTSFIGSIDKRNFGDQTASKFPGVLKQGKNGTYVKYNKLVQYGLYLNGYDAGRFDGNFDSTTKSMVASFQEFYALTGIGLVTSGEVNCATMKSLLTSKGDTGRKAKACDCSTVLNKQQALDIKNAGYQVVGRYLTGTANGKRKFITFEEIKNIESAGLRVFPIYQDGGYKAEYFQNLSQGIVDAHTAITAAKRIGVPDGTTIYFAVDFDCYDYQMKSFIVPYFEKLNFVFNSETNNKKYKVGIYAPRYICSYISNKGLAEYSFVADMSSGYSCNLGYPIPKNWAFDQFFEFNERTGGQFPSNPSFDLDKVGYSGRDKGITTFDKVDYMSPDQLAEKSSDQMTKEQIYQYVYNVLDPLGYSDVISKAGLKLDAEFPVKEIVVNGLKIEVSSKISQKFTPKSEFTEEPVTIELDSEGKLTTKCENKINKLTSEFEIDIAEVRDAIAKESSNLKKVAVSVTTGNIGVKLEENKGYPKFVLIVTSEDIFANADTNKVKKELTVEVGFTIIPQRNNDYDYEFVPESLQNYALVTCATIAVFAILVFASYTFVPQALMALSMIVNRIAFASEVDS
;
A
#
# COMPACT_ATOMS: atom_id res chain seq x y z
N MET A 1 -6.69 -8.88 -22.93
CA MET A 1 -6.62 -9.29 -24.37
C MET A 1 -7.27 -8.18 -25.18
N ALA A 2 -6.67 -7.83 -26.31
CA ALA A 2 -7.27 -6.86 -27.24
C ALA A 2 -8.56 -7.41 -27.84
N ASP A 3 -9.61 -6.58 -27.93
CA ASP A 3 -10.90 -6.93 -28.54
C ASP A 3 -10.98 -6.30 -29.93
N GLU A 4 -11.24 -7.13 -30.93
CA GLU A 4 -11.29 -6.66 -32.32
C GLU A 4 -12.47 -5.73 -32.60
N ASN A 5 -13.59 -5.86 -31.91
CA ASN A 5 -14.70 -4.93 -32.03
C ASN A 5 -14.39 -3.58 -31.43
N VAL A 6 -13.65 -3.55 -30.31
CA VAL A 6 -13.13 -2.29 -29.74
C VAL A 6 -12.17 -1.63 -30.72
N ARG A 7 -11.26 -2.41 -31.33
CA ARG A 7 -10.33 -1.89 -32.35
C ARG A 7 -11.08 -1.32 -33.56
N LYS A 8 -12.14 -1.99 -34.04
CA LYS A 8 -13.00 -1.47 -35.13
C LYS A 8 -13.65 -0.14 -34.74
N ALA A 9 -14.12 -0.02 -33.50
CA ALA A 9 -14.69 1.24 -33.00
C ALA A 9 -13.65 2.36 -32.94
N GLN A 10 -12.44 2.09 -32.43
CA GLN A 10 -11.33 3.05 -32.37
C GLN A 10 -10.94 3.53 -33.78
N LYS A 11 -10.79 2.61 -34.77
CA LYS A 11 -10.51 2.93 -36.17
C LYS A 11 -11.60 3.78 -36.80
N TYR A 12 -12.85 3.39 -36.62
CA TYR A 12 -14.00 4.15 -37.14
C TYR A 12 -14.00 5.59 -36.61
N LEU A 13 -13.87 5.77 -35.29
CA LEU A 13 -13.89 7.09 -34.66
C LEU A 13 -12.71 7.96 -35.13
N ASN A 14 -11.50 7.40 -35.25
CA ASN A 14 -10.33 8.10 -35.79
C ASN A 14 -10.55 8.50 -37.28
N SER A 15 -11.12 7.64 -38.08
CA SER A 15 -11.41 7.90 -39.51
C SER A 15 -12.45 9.03 -39.67
N MET A 16 -13.51 9.00 -38.87
CA MET A 16 -14.61 9.96 -38.96
C MET A 16 -14.25 11.35 -38.40
N TYR A 17 -13.53 11.38 -37.30
CA TYR A 17 -13.30 12.62 -36.56
C TYR A 17 -11.85 13.10 -36.58
N GLY A 18 -10.91 12.30 -37.09
CA GLY A 18 -9.47 12.61 -37.08
C GLY A 18 -9.06 13.91 -37.77
N HIS A 19 -9.91 14.45 -38.66
CA HIS A 19 -9.70 15.72 -39.33
C HIS A 19 -10.16 16.95 -38.51
N ARG A 20 -10.81 16.72 -37.38
CA ARG A 20 -11.31 17.78 -36.49
C ARG A 20 -10.23 18.22 -35.52
N SER A 21 -10.08 19.53 -35.32
CA SER A 21 -9.08 20.10 -34.39
C SER A 21 -9.34 19.71 -32.92
N GLU A 22 -10.60 19.46 -32.58
CA GLU A 22 -11.04 19.07 -31.24
C GLU A 22 -10.86 17.57 -30.96
N TRP A 23 -10.51 16.78 -31.99
CA TRP A 23 -10.34 15.35 -31.85
C TRP A 23 -8.97 15.00 -31.25
N VAL A 24 -8.98 14.08 -30.31
CA VAL A 24 -7.75 13.45 -29.77
C VAL A 24 -7.69 12.03 -30.33
N LYS A 25 -6.69 11.76 -31.16
CA LYS A 25 -6.48 10.45 -31.79
C LYS A 25 -6.46 9.34 -30.73
N LEU A 26 -7.21 8.27 -31.00
CA LEU A 26 -7.26 7.08 -30.16
C LEU A 26 -6.17 6.10 -30.58
N ASP A 27 -5.60 5.40 -29.62
CA ASP A 27 -4.79 4.20 -29.90
C ASP A 27 -5.73 3.10 -30.41
N GLU A 28 -5.34 2.46 -31.53
CA GLU A 28 -6.13 1.40 -32.18
C GLU A 28 -5.70 0.00 -31.67
N ASP A 29 -5.57 -0.10 -30.34
CA ASP A 29 -5.02 -1.24 -29.63
C ASP A 29 -6.07 -2.32 -29.27
N GLY A 30 -7.36 -2.00 -29.45
CA GLY A 30 -8.47 -2.88 -29.07
C GLY A 30 -8.68 -2.96 -27.55
N LEU A 31 -8.11 -2.02 -26.79
CA LEU A 31 -8.31 -1.94 -25.35
C LEU A 31 -9.32 -0.84 -25.01
N THR A 32 -10.20 -1.15 -24.08
CA THR A 32 -11.12 -0.15 -23.55
C THR A 32 -10.48 0.54 -22.35
N GLY A 33 -10.12 1.82 -22.53
CA GLY A 33 -9.55 2.66 -21.50
C GLY A 33 -10.24 4.02 -21.41
N THR A 34 -9.76 4.88 -20.53
CA THR A 34 -10.26 6.24 -20.38
C THR A 34 -10.18 7.02 -21.70
N GLY A 35 -9.13 6.81 -22.50
CA GLY A 35 -8.96 7.44 -23.82
C GLY A 35 -10.10 7.10 -24.77
N THR A 36 -10.40 5.80 -24.92
CA THR A 36 -11.46 5.29 -25.79
C THR A 36 -12.84 5.80 -25.35
N CYS A 37 -13.17 5.76 -24.06
CA CYS A 37 -14.45 6.30 -23.54
C CYS A 37 -14.57 7.82 -23.75
N LYS A 38 -13.51 8.58 -23.52
CA LYS A 38 -13.48 10.02 -23.79
C LYS A 38 -13.62 10.30 -25.29
N GLY A 39 -13.07 9.45 -26.15
CA GLY A 39 -13.23 9.53 -27.60
C GLY A 39 -14.69 9.41 -28.03
N ILE A 40 -15.43 8.44 -27.48
CA ILE A 40 -16.87 8.29 -27.74
C ILE A 40 -17.63 9.55 -27.33
N ILE A 41 -17.32 10.14 -26.17
CA ILE A 41 -17.98 11.37 -25.70
C ILE A 41 -17.63 12.54 -26.62
N ARG A 42 -16.36 12.69 -27.06
CA ARG A 42 -15.97 13.73 -28.01
C ARG A 42 -16.70 13.58 -29.35
N ALA A 43 -16.77 12.35 -29.90
CA ALA A 43 -17.52 12.08 -31.11
C ALA A 43 -19.00 12.51 -30.97
N PHE A 44 -19.63 12.15 -29.85
CA PHE A 44 -20.98 12.59 -29.55
C PHE A 44 -21.10 14.11 -29.45
N GLN A 45 -20.15 14.77 -28.81
CA GLN A 45 -20.14 16.25 -28.67
C GLN A 45 -19.96 16.94 -30.03
N ILE A 46 -19.02 16.50 -30.85
CA ILE A 46 -18.75 17.01 -32.20
C ILE A 46 -20.00 16.86 -33.06
N GLU A 47 -20.57 15.67 -33.12
CA GLU A 47 -21.71 15.35 -33.98
C GLU A 47 -22.96 16.14 -33.61
N ASN A 48 -23.10 16.46 -32.33
CA ASN A 48 -24.26 17.21 -31.83
C ASN A 48 -24.00 18.70 -31.63
N GLY A 49 -22.91 19.26 -32.18
CA GLY A 49 -22.58 20.69 -32.14
C GLY A 49 -22.34 21.24 -30.73
N ILE A 50 -21.83 20.41 -29.80
CA ILE A 50 -21.56 20.80 -28.41
C ILE A 50 -20.16 21.42 -28.30
N SER A 51 -20.10 22.64 -27.79
CA SER A 51 -18.85 23.37 -27.55
C SER A 51 -18.78 23.83 -26.08
N PRO A 52 -17.62 23.73 -25.45
CA PRO A 52 -16.37 23.08 -25.91
C PRO A 52 -16.45 21.54 -25.93
N VAL A 53 -15.68 20.93 -26.82
CA VAL A 53 -15.53 19.47 -26.90
C VAL A 53 -14.54 18.99 -25.84
N THR A 54 -15.05 18.51 -24.73
CA THR A 54 -14.24 18.18 -23.53
C THR A 54 -13.90 16.70 -23.39
N GLY A 55 -14.68 15.81 -24.01
CA GLY A 55 -14.64 14.37 -23.77
C GLY A 55 -15.15 13.99 -22.36
N THR A 56 -15.96 14.87 -21.74
CA THR A 56 -16.65 14.63 -20.46
C THR A 56 -18.14 14.98 -20.61
N VAL A 57 -19.00 14.28 -19.85
CA VAL A 57 -20.43 14.54 -19.86
C VAL A 57 -20.75 15.63 -18.84
N GLY A 58 -20.80 16.89 -19.31
CA GLY A 58 -21.35 18.02 -18.55
C GLY A 58 -22.85 18.22 -18.82
N ASN A 59 -23.43 19.24 -18.19
CA ASN A 59 -24.87 19.54 -18.30
C ASN A 59 -25.36 19.73 -19.75
N ILE A 60 -24.55 20.37 -20.60
CA ILE A 60 -24.90 20.60 -22.03
C ILE A 60 -24.99 19.24 -22.75
N THR A 61 -24.00 18.38 -22.58
CA THR A 61 -23.98 17.05 -23.17
C THR A 61 -25.14 16.19 -22.67
N LEU A 62 -25.41 16.22 -21.37
CA LEU A 62 -26.54 15.51 -20.78
C LEU A 62 -27.91 16.00 -21.30
N ASN A 63 -28.09 17.31 -21.40
CA ASN A 63 -29.33 17.89 -21.94
C ASN A 63 -29.53 17.50 -23.42
N LYS A 64 -28.43 17.42 -24.17
CA LYS A 64 -28.49 16.90 -25.54
C LYS A 64 -28.85 15.40 -25.59
N MET A 65 -28.27 14.59 -24.72
CA MET A 65 -28.66 13.16 -24.58
C MET A 65 -30.14 13.00 -24.24
N ARG A 66 -30.69 13.88 -23.40
CA ARG A 66 -32.13 13.92 -23.07
C ARG A 66 -33.01 14.33 -24.24
N SER A 67 -32.55 15.25 -25.07
CA SER A 67 -33.31 15.73 -26.24
C SER A 67 -33.31 14.72 -27.40
N LEU A 68 -32.28 13.85 -27.46
CA LEU A 68 -32.16 12.78 -28.45
C LEU A 68 -32.92 11.51 -28.05
N SER A 69 -33.95 11.62 -27.24
CA SER A 69 -34.63 10.58 -26.48
C SER A 69 -35.33 9.49 -27.28
N ASP A 70 -35.00 9.24 -28.53
CA ASP A 70 -35.38 8.03 -29.22
C ASP A 70 -34.66 7.87 -30.57
N ILE A 71 -33.39 7.47 -30.50
CA ILE A 71 -32.65 7.03 -31.72
C ILE A 71 -33.38 5.85 -32.43
N SER A 72 -34.20 5.07 -31.70
CA SER A 72 -35.01 4.00 -32.28
C SER A 72 -36.09 4.52 -33.23
N LYS A 73 -36.45 5.79 -33.14
CA LYS A 73 -37.37 6.47 -34.08
C LYS A 73 -36.66 7.25 -35.19
N MET A 74 -35.33 7.43 -35.08
CA MET A 74 -34.56 7.98 -36.18
C MET A 74 -34.49 6.91 -37.27
N ASN A 75 -35.25 7.09 -38.34
CA ASN A 75 -35.45 6.28 -39.51
C ASN A 75 -34.48 5.10 -39.65
N ALA A 76 -35.00 3.90 -39.42
CA ALA A 76 -34.27 2.64 -39.62
C ALA A 76 -33.74 2.52 -41.11
N ASN A 77 -34.07 3.44 -41.97
CA ASN A 77 -33.76 3.47 -43.39
C ASN A 77 -32.76 4.58 -43.79
N ASP A 78 -32.16 5.30 -42.82
CA ASP A 78 -31.12 6.27 -43.14
C ASP A 78 -29.73 5.68 -42.83
N PRO A 79 -29.09 5.01 -43.85
CA PRO A 79 -27.79 4.41 -43.65
C PRO A 79 -26.74 5.48 -43.39
N GLY A 80 -25.98 5.35 -42.31
CA GLY A 80 -24.91 6.26 -41.99
C GLY A 80 -25.26 7.33 -40.93
N ASN A 81 -26.35 7.18 -40.18
CA ASN A 81 -26.65 8.11 -39.07
C ASN A 81 -25.49 8.14 -38.06
N PRO A 82 -24.80 9.28 -37.89
CA PRO A 82 -23.60 9.36 -37.06
C PRO A 82 -23.84 9.04 -35.58
N ASN A 83 -24.99 9.45 -35.01
CA ASN A 83 -25.29 9.10 -33.62
C ASN A 83 -25.52 7.59 -33.41
N VAL A 84 -26.08 6.91 -34.43
CA VAL A 84 -26.20 5.45 -34.41
C VAL A 84 -24.83 4.79 -34.51
N CYS A 85 -23.93 5.29 -35.37
CA CYS A 85 -22.55 4.81 -35.44
C CYS A 85 -21.82 4.96 -34.12
N ILE A 86 -21.95 6.13 -33.45
CA ILE A 86 -21.36 6.38 -32.13
C ILE A 86 -21.92 5.41 -31.09
N LEU A 87 -23.24 5.16 -31.11
CA LEU A 87 -23.89 4.18 -30.25
C LEU A 87 -23.33 2.77 -30.47
N GLN A 88 -23.19 2.35 -31.74
CA GLN A 88 -22.64 1.04 -32.10
C GLN A 88 -21.18 0.91 -31.65
N CYS A 89 -20.38 1.97 -31.78
CA CYS A 89 -19.03 2.03 -31.21
C CYS A 89 -19.07 1.92 -29.68
N ALA A 90 -19.96 2.62 -29.00
CA ALA A 90 -20.10 2.56 -27.54
C ALA A 90 -20.50 1.16 -27.06
N LEU A 91 -21.42 0.49 -27.74
CA LEU A 91 -21.81 -0.90 -27.46
C LEU A 91 -20.61 -1.85 -27.61
N PHE A 92 -19.83 -1.76 -28.67
CA PHE A 92 -18.63 -2.57 -28.85
C PHE A 92 -17.61 -2.34 -27.75
N VAL A 93 -17.34 -1.09 -27.42
CA VAL A 93 -16.41 -0.71 -26.35
C VAL A 93 -16.86 -1.26 -24.99
N LYS A 94 -18.16 -1.46 -24.79
CA LYS A 94 -18.72 -2.03 -23.57
C LYS A 94 -18.90 -3.55 -23.60
N GLY A 95 -18.53 -4.24 -24.69
CA GLY A 95 -18.60 -5.68 -24.86
C GLY A 95 -19.94 -6.20 -25.37
N TYR A 96 -20.80 -5.33 -25.94
CA TYR A 96 -22.07 -5.71 -26.54
C TYR A 96 -21.96 -5.72 -28.07
N ASN A 97 -22.42 -6.79 -28.72
CA ASN A 97 -22.31 -6.93 -30.16
C ASN A 97 -23.44 -6.16 -30.87
N ALA A 98 -23.13 -5.01 -31.41
CA ALA A 98 -24.06 -4.18 -32.18
C ALA A 98 -24.30 -4.67 -33.65
N GLY A 99 -23.62 -5.76 -34.08
CA GLY A 99 -23.74 -6.30 -35.45
C GLY A 99 -22.91 -5.56 -36.52
N GLY A 100 -22.33 -4.42 -36.19
CA GLY A 100 -21.50 -3.57 -37.07
C GLY A 100 -21.63 -2.09 -36.74
N ILE A 101 -20.80 -1.26 -37.42
CA ILE A 101 -20.88 0.20 -37.34
C ILE A 101 -21.47 0.66 -38.69
N THR A 102 -22.77 0.64 -38.77
CA THR A 102 -23.50 0.81 -40.06
C THR A 102 -24.32 2.12 -40.10
N GLY A 103 -24.52 2.75 -38.95
CA GLY A 103 -25.40 3.90 -38.82
C GLY A 103 -26.90 3.56 -38.92
N VAL A 104 -27.24 2.27 -38.92
CA VAL A 104 -28.65 1.82 -38.93
C VAL A 104 -28.96 1.08 -37.63
N TYR A 105 -30.00 1.50 -36.94
CA TYR A 105 -30.46 0.86 -35.71
C TYR A 105 -31.43 -0.27 -36.02
N TYR A 106 -30.93 -1.47 -36.27
CA TYR A 106 -31.67 -2.65 -36.61
C TYR A 106 -31.59 -3.73 -35.51
N THR A 107 -32.17 -4.93 -35.78
CA THR A 107 -32.36 -6.00 -34.80
C THR A 107 -31.12 -6.30 -33.93
N ALA A 108 -29.91 -6.34 -34.52
CA ALA A 108 -28.69 -6.59 -33.75
C ALA A 108 -28.40 -5.48 -32.71
N GLY A 109 -28.53 -4.22 -33.14
CA GLY A 109 -28.36 -3.08 -32.23
C GLY A 109 -29.43 -3.06 -31.13
N VAL A 110 -30.70 -3.30 -31.49
CA VAL A 110 -31.82 -3.42 -30.54
C VAL A 110 -31.56 -4.50 -29.51
N ASN A 111 -31.11 -5.68 -29.95
CA ASN A 111 -30.81 -6.79 -29.04
C ASN A 111 -29.61 -6.49 -28.15
N ALA A 112 -28.59 -5.81 -28.66
CA ALA A 112 -27.43 -5.38 -27.86
C ALA A 112 -27.86 -4.38 -26.76
N VAL A 113 -28.73 -3.42 -27.09
CA VAL A 113 -29.28 -2.47 -26.10
C VAL A 113 -30.19 -3.18 -25.09
N LYS A 114 -31.06 -4.10 -25.52
CA LYS A 114 -31.87 -4.91 -24.60
C LYS A 114 -31.01 -5.73 -23.64
N GLN A 115 -29.92 -6.33 -24.15
CA GLN A 115 -28.98 -7.04 -23.29
C GLN A 115 -28.31 -6.10 -22.28
N TYR A 116 -27.83 -4.94 -22.72
CA TYR A 116 -27.29 -3.91 -21.83
C TYR A 116 -28.31 -3.48 -20.76
N GLN A 117 -29.55 -3.19 -21.16
CA GLN A 117 -30.61 -2.80 -20.23
C GLN A 117 -30.89 -3.88 -19.18
N SER A 118 -30.94 -5.16 -19.59
CA SER A 118 -31.07 -6.30 -18.70
C SER A 118 -29.92 -6.41 -17.70
N ASP A 119 -28.66 -6.31 -18.20
CA ASP A 119 -27.46 -6.37 -17.38
C ASP A 119 -27.40 -5.19 -16.40
N ALA A 120 -27.94 -4.04 -16.78
CA ALA A 120 -27.98 -2.81 -16.00
C ALA A 120 -29.15 -2.73 -15.01
N GLY A 121 -30.11 -3.65 -15.04
CA GLY A 121 -31.33 -3.57 -14.23
C GLY A 121 -32.26 -2.42 -14.67
N LEU A 122 -32.23 -2.06 -15.96
CA LEU A 122 -33.11 -1.06 -16.56
C LEU A 122 -34.30 -1.76 -17.26
N PRO A 123 -35.41 -1.06 -17.53
CA PRO A 123 -36.52 -1.59 -18.34
C PRO A 123 -36.00 -2.05 -19.70
N VAL A 124 -36.27 -3.33 -20.07
CA VAL A 124 -35.73 -3.97 -21.29
C VAL A 124 -36.64 -3.61 -22.48
N THR A 125 -36.48 -2.41 -23.00
CA THR A 125 -37.31 -1.87 -24.09
C THR A 125 -36.61 -1.87 -25.45
N GLY A 126 -35.27 -1.84 -25.46
CA GLY A 126 -34.48 -1.54 -26.66
C GLY A 126 -34.49 -0.06 -27.05
N ILE A 127 -35.12 0.81 -26.24
CA ILE A 127 -35.13 2.25 -26.44
C ILE A 127 -33.85 2.86 -25.86
N ILE A 128 -33.28 3.81 -26.57
CA ILE A 128 -32.05 4.50 -26.15
C ILE A 128 -32.44 5.84 -25.55
N ASP A 129 -32.65 5.86 -24.25
CA ASP A 129 -32.85 7.09 -23.49
C ASP A 129 -31.50 7.62 -22.96
N TRP A 130 -31.54 8.76 -22.26
CA TRP A 130 -30.34 9.38 -21.69
C TRP A 130 -29.62 8.50 -20.66
N LYS A 131 -30.31 7.58 -20.00
CA LYS A 131 -29.72 6.64 -19.03
C LYS A 131 -28.88 5.58 -19.74
N VAL A 132 -29.39 5.06 -20.85
CA VAL A 132 -28.63 4.14 -21.73
C VAL A 132 -27.36 4.82 -22.24
N TRP A 133 -27.49 6.06 -22.76
CA TRP A 133 -26.32 6.85 -23.18
C TRP A 133 -25.30 7.01 -22.08
N MET A 134 -25.72 7.48 -20.91
CA MET A 134 -24.83 7.73 -19.77
C MET A 134 -24.06 6.47 -19.35
N GLY A 135 -24.70 5.35 -19.27
CA GLY A 135 -24.05 4.11 -18.93
C GLY A 135 -23.08 3.65 -20.00
N LEU A 136 -23.46 3.74 -21.27
CA LEU A 136 -22.59 3.32 -22.39
C LEU A 136 -21.34 4.20 -22.55
N VAL A 137 -21.38 5.47 -22.20
CA VAL A 137 -20.20 6.35 -22.26
C VAL A 137 -19.42 6.41 -20.94
N SER A 138 -19.94 5.84 -19.85
CA SER A 138 -19.24 5.79 -18.56
C SER A 138 -18.01 4.91 -18.61
N ILE A 139 -16.90 5.36 -18.00
CA ILE A 139 -15.71 4.52 -17.86
C ILE A 139 -15.94 3.37 -16.87
N ASN A 140 -16.88 3.50 -15.95
CA ASN A 140 -17.12 2.54 -14.89
C ASN A 140 -18.02 1.37 -15.32
N TRP A 141 -18.63 1.42 -16.49
CA TRP A 141 -19.52 0.38 -16.99
C TRP A 141 -18.83 -0.50 -18.04
N PHE A 142 -18.87 -1.81 -17.85
CA PHE A 142 -18.46 -2.83 -18.82
C PHE A 142 -19.32 -4.08 -18.65
N LYS A 143 -19.52 -4.82 -19.75
CA LYS A 143 -20.18 -6.13 -19.67
C LYS A 143 -19.41 -7.04 -18.72
N LYS A 144 -20.11 -7.64 -17.78
CA LYS A 144 -19.51 -8.51 -16.77
C LYS A 144 -18.85 -9.75 -17.38
N THR A 145 -17.61 -10.02 -16.98
CA THR A 145 -16.84 -11.21 -17.37
C THR A 145 -16.66 -12.21 -16.22
N ASN A 146 -17.72 -12.55 -15.50
CA ASN A 146 -17.80 -13.62 -14.47
C ASN A 146 -17.03 -13.44 -13.15
N ALA A 147 -16.46 -12.30 -12.80
CA ALA A 147 -15.56 -12.17 -11.66
C ALA A 147 -16.18 -11.65 -10.35
N GLY A 148 -17.37 -11.05 -10.36
CA GLY A 148 -17.93 -10.43 -9.17
C GLY A 148 -19.01 -11.26 -8.47
N ASP A 149 -19.41 -10.85 -7.27
CA ASP A 149 -20.49 -11.47 -6.51
C ASP A 149 -21.85 -11.27 -7.18
N LYS A 150 -22.57 -12.36 -7.43
CA LYS A 150 -23.87 -12.35 -8.13
C LYS A 150 -24.96 -11.63 -7.34
N THR A 151 -24.88 -11.61 -6.04
CA THR A 151 -25.85 -10.94 -5.17
C THR A 151 -25.57 -9.44 -5.14
N ILE A 152 -24.31 -9.03 -5.15
CA ILE A 152 -23.92 -7.62 -5.32
C ILE A 152 -24.41 -7.11 -6.68
N VAL A 153 -24.32 -7.92 -7.76
CA VAL A 153 -24.92 -7.54 -9.06
C VAL A 153 -26.41 -7.23 -8.91
N LYS A 154 -27.16 -8.05 -8.18
CA LYS A 154 -28.60 -7.79 -7.94
C LYS A 154 -28.82 -6.50 -7.16
N ILE A 155 -28.01 -6.22 -6.14
CA ILE A 155 -28.06 -4.94 -5.40
C ILE A 155 -27.80 -3.76 -6.33
N GLN A 156 -26.76 -3.83 -7.15
CA GLN A 156 -26.42 -2.79 -8.12
C GLN A 156 -27.54 -2.58 -9.16
N GLN A 157 -28.13 -3.68 -9.68
CA GLN A 157 -29.29 -3.63 -10.57
C GLN A 157 -30.51 -2.99 -9.90
N GLN A 158 -30.80 -3.31 -8.64
CA GLN A 158 -31.90 -2.69 -7.91
C GLN A 158 -31.67 -1.19 -7.61
N LEU A 159 -30.40 -0.79 -7.35
CA LEU A 159 -30.05 0.63 -7.24
C LEU A 159 -30.34 1.38 -8.57
N ASN A 160 -29.98 0.78 -9.70
CA ASN A 160 -30.29 1.33 -11.02
C ASN A 160 -31.81 1.37 -11.29
N THR A 161 -32.53 0.28 -10.96
CA THR A 161 -33.99 0.20 -11.13
C THR A 161 -34.72 1.27 -10.31
N ASP A 162 -34.38 1.41 -9.03
CA ASP A 162 -35.10 2.26 -8.08
C ASP A 162 -34.67 3.74 -8.17
N TRP A 163 -33.42 4.03 -8.59
CA TRP A 163 -32.81 5.34 -8.40
C TRP A 163 -32.10 5.93 -9.62
N SER A 164 -32.10 5.27 -10.80
CA SER A 164 -31.33 5.78 -11.97
C SER A 164 -31.78 7.19 -12.44
N ASP A 165 -32.99 7.60 -12.19
CA ASP A 165 -33.47 8.95 -12.50
C ASP A 165 -32.78 10.04 -11.66
N ILE A 166 -32.21 9.68 -10.52
CA ILE A 166 -31.54 10.57 -9.57
C ILE A 166 -30.02 10.39 -9.61
N ILE A 167 -29.55 9.15 -9.51
CA ILE A 167 -28.11 8.84 -9.37
C ILE A 167 -27.43 8.45 -10.69
N GLY A 168 -28.21 8.29 -11.78
CA GLY A 168 -27.69 7.73 -13.04
C GLY A 168 -27.58 6.21 -13.00
N VAL A 169 -26.92 5.64 -14.02
CA VAL A 169 -26.74 4.20 -14.17
C VAL A 169 -25.34 3.81 -13.70
N GLY A 170 -25.27 3.04 -12.63
CA GLY A 170 -24.02 2.50 -12.08
C GLY A 170 -23.63 1.15 -12.64
N PRO A 171 -22.38 0.72 -12.43
CA PRO A 171 -21.91 -0.61 -12.83
C PRO A 171 -22.67 -1.72 -12.11
N CYS A 172 -22.90 -2.85 -12.81
CA CYS A 172 -23.46 -4.06 -12.25
C CYS A 172 -22.48 -5.23 -12.43
N ASP A 173 -21.29 -5.08 -11.88
CA ASP A 173 -20.15 -5.98 -12.03
C ASP A 173 -19.95 -6.92 -10.83
N GLY A 174 -20.73 -6.71 -9.75
CA GLY A 174 -20.62 -7.49 -8.52
C GLY A 174 -19.42 -7.09 -7.65
N VAL A 175 -18.85 -5.92 -7.87
CA VAL A 175 -17.77 -5.33 -7.06
C VAL A 175 -18.25 -3.99 -6.49
N VAL A 176 -18.13 -3.81 -5.19
CA VAL A 176 -18.46 -2.54 -4.56
C VAL A 176 -17.34 -1.55 -4.81
N SER A 177 -17.47 -0.82 -5.90
CA SER A 177 -16.57 0.27 -6.26
C SER A 177 -16.96 1.57 -5.54
N ARG A 178 -16.11 2.59 -5.72
CA ARG A 178 -16.41 3.96 -5.24
C ARG A 178 -17.80 4.46 -5.71
N PHE A 179 -18.18 4.15 -6.95
CA PHE A 179 -19.50 4.50 -7.46
C PHE A 179 -20.61 3.85 -6.62
N THR A 180 -20.54 2.54 -6.38
CA THR A 180 -21.57 1.80 -5.61
C THR A 180 -21.68 2.36 -4.18
N SER A 181 -20.56 2.64 -3.52
CA SER A 181 -20.55 3.22 -2.17
C SER A 181 -21.24 4.58 -2.11
N TYR A 182 -20.96 5.45 -3.07
CA TYR A 182 -21.61 6.77 -3.13
C TYR A 182 -23.07 6.69 -3.59
N ALA A 183 -23.41 5.73 -4.46
CA ALA A 183 -24.79 5.48 -4.90
C ALA A 183 -25.71 5.06 -3.76
N LEU A 184 -25.23 4.24 -2.83
CA LEU A 184 -26.00 3.85 -1.62
C LEU A 184 -26.35 5.05 -0.75
N ILE A 185 -25.41 5.97 -0.56
CA ILE A 185 -25.65 7.21 0.18
C ILE A 185 -26.60 8.12 -0.59
N ALA A 186 -26.41 8.28 -1.89
CA ALA A 186 -27.29 9.09 -2.73
C ALA A 186 -28.71 8.53 -2.82
N ALA A 187 -28.87 7.20 -2.82
CA ALA A 187 -30.17 6.52 -2.76
C ALA A 187 -30.88 6.78 -1.42
N LEU A 188 -30.16 6.78 -0.31
CA LEU A 188 -30.71 7.19 0.98
C LEU A 188 -31.16 8.65 0.95
N GLN A 189 -30.33 9.56 0.44
CA GLN A 189 -30.64 10.98 0.31
C GLN A 189 -31.86 11.22 -0.60
N ALA A 190 -32.02 10.41 -1.64
CA ALA A 190 -33.20 10.44 -2.50
C ALA A 190 -34.44 9.90 -1.76
N ALA A 191 -34.31 8.83 -0.97
CA ALA A 191 -35.41 8.34 -0.14
C ALA A 191 -35.87 9.38 0.89
N GLU A 192 -34.96 10.19 1.42
CA GLU A 192 -35.21 11.30 2.34
C GLU A 192 -35.76 12.58 1.65
N GLY A 193 -35.89 12.56 0.32
CA GLY A 193 -36.34 13.73 -0.45
C GLY A 193 -35.34 14.88 -0.50
N ILE A 194 -34.07 14.61 -0.22
CA ILE A 194 -32.98 15.60 -0.41
C ILE A 194 -32.75 15.85 -1.90
N TYR A 195 -32.83 14.77 -2.69
CA TYR A 195 -32.75 14.82 -4.14
C TYR A 195 -34.04 14.27 -4.77
N THR A 196 -34.60 15.04 -5.70
CA THR A 196 -35.83 14.70 -6.45
C THR A 196 -35.62 14.64 -7.96
N SER A 197 -34.40 14.95 -8.43
CA SER A 197 -33.99 14.93 -9.83
C SER A 197 -32.56 14.53 -9.96
N PHE A 198 -32.10 14.26 -11.19
CA PHE A 198 -30.73 13.87 -11.48
C PHE A 198 -29.70 14.85 -10.92
N ILE A 199 -28.78 14.33 -10.10
CA ILE A 199 -27.80 15.09 -9.33
C ILE A 199 -26.48 15.37 -10.06
N GLY A 200 -26.35 14.90 -11.32
CA GLY A 200 -25.12 15.03 -12.12
C GLY A 200 -24.08 14.00 -11.72
N SER A 201 -23.16 14.36 -10.84
CA SER A 201 -22.15 13.44 -10.31
C SER A 201 -22.49 13.00 -8.89
N ILE A 202 -22.33 11.71 -8.61
CA ILE A 202 -22.44 11.15 -7.25
C ILE A 202 -21.10 11.18 -6.52
N ASP A 203 -20.04 11.63 -7.17
CA ASP A 203 -18.71 11.67 -6.57
C ASP A 203 -18.70 12.46 -5.27
N LYS A 204 -18.01 11.91 -4.28
CA LYS A 204 -17.86 12.49 -2.94
C LYS A 204 -19.18 12.67 -2.15
N ARG A 205 -20.26 11.95 -2.51
CA ARG A 205 -21.46 11.93 -1.66
C ARG A 205 -21.13 11.33 -0.31
N ASN A 206 -21.50 12.04 0.74
CA ASN A 206 -21.22 11.64 2.11
C ASN A 206 -22.51 11.62 2.95
N PHE A 207 -22.48 10.86 4.02
CA PHE A 207 -23.54 10.82 5.00
C PHE A 207 -23.34 11.98 6.00
N GLY A 208 -23.66 13.20 5.59
CA GLY A 208 -23.51 14.42 6.40
C GLY A 208 -24.72 14.73 7.28
N ASP A 209 -24.69 15.93 7.90
CA ASP A 209 -25.71 16.36 8.88
C ASP A 209 -27.11 16.47 8.26
N GLN A 210 -27.21 16.91 7.01
CA GLN A 210 -28.51 16.98 6.31
C GLN A 210 -29.14 15.58 6.17
N THR A 211 -28.36 14.57 5.77
CA THR A 211 -28.81 13.17 5.70
C THR A 211 -29.18 12.67 7.07
N ALA A 212 -28.36 12.92 8.07
CA ALA A 212 -28.62 12.49 9.45
C ALA A 212 -29.90 13.12 10.03
N SER A 213 -30.14 14.41 9.77
CA SER A 213 -31.32 15.14 10.28
C SER A 213 -32.64 14.72 9.61
N LYS A 214 -32.58 14.24 8.37
CA LYS A 214 -33.76 13.76 7.62
C LYS A 214 -34.01 12.26 7.73
N PHE A 215 -33.13 11.53 8.42
CA PHE A 215 -33.31 10.10 8.63
C PHE A 215 -34.64 9.81 9.35
N PRO A 216 -35.45 8.83 8.91
CA PRO A 216 -36.86 8.70 9.34
C PRO A 216 -37.02 8.13 10.77
N GLY A 217 -36.02 8.22 11.60
CA GLY A 217 -35.97 7.65 12.93
C GLY A 217 -35.63 6.15 12.90
N VAL A 218 -36.05 5.41 13.94
CA VAL A 218 -35.64 4.03 14.10
C VAL A 218 -36.43 3.12 13.15
N LEU A 219 -35.73 2.31 12.33
CA LEU A 219 -36.28 1.21 11.54
C LEU A 219 -36.20 -0.07 12.35
N LYS A 220 -37.28 -0.86 12.34
CA LYS A 220 -37.39 -2.09 13.14
C LYS A 220 -38.39 -3.07 12.56
N GLN A 221 -38.41 -4.27 13.09
CA GLN A 221 -39.34 -5.34 12.67
C GLN A 221 -40.78 -4.81 12.59
N GLY A 222 -41.42 -5.10 11.46
CA GLY A 222 -42.81 -4.70 11.18
C GLY A 222 -42.98 -3.26 10.69
N LYS A 223 -41.93 -2.43 10.69
CA LYS A 223 -41.99 -1.07 10.17
C LYS A 223 -41.75 -1.07 8.65
N ASN A 224 -42.80 -1.34 7.89
CA ASN A 224 -42.82 -1.50 6.43
C ASN A 224 -43.60 -0.35 5.75
N GLY A 225 -44.25 -0.55 4.63
CA GLY A 225 -45.01 0.46 3.91
C GLY A 225 -44.15 1.59 3.37
N THR A 226 -44.29 2.80 3.89
CA THR A 226 -43.47 3.98 3.46
C THR A 226 -41.99 3.82 3.72
N TYR A 227 -41.57 2.86 4.55
CA TYR A 227 -40.18 2.58 4.89
C TYR A 227 -39.49 1.56 3.98
N VAL A 228 -40.17 0.97 2.99
CA VAL A 228 -39.65 -0.07 2.09
C VAL A 228 -38.33 0.33 1.46
N LYS A 229 -38.20 1.57 1.00
CA LYS A 229 -36.95 2.07 0.37
C LYS A 229 -35.77 2.09 1.36
N TYR A 230 -36.00 2.48 2.59
CA TYR A 230 -35.00 2.47 3.66
C TYR A 230 -34.63 1.04 4.07
N ASN A 231 -35.63 0.17 4.19
CA ASN A 231 -35.42 -1.23 4.57
C ASN A 231 -34.64 -2.00 3.50
N LYS A 232 -34.85 -1.71 2.19
CA LYS A 232 -34.01 -2.23 1.11
C LYS A 232 -32.55 -1.84 1.32
N LEU A 233 -32.26 -0.56 1.64
CA LEU A 233 -30.91 -0.09 1.91
C LEU A 233 -30.29 -0.76 3.15
N VAL A 234 -31.11 -1.08 4.18
CA VAL A 234 -30.65 -1.90 5.31
C VAL A 234 -30.26 -3.30 4.84
N GLN A 235 -31.11 -3.96 4.04
CA GLN A 235 -30.84 -5.31 3.52
C GLN A 235 -29.61 -5.33 2.60
N TYR A 236 -29.41 -4.31 1.74
CA TYR A 236 -28.19 -4.15 0.93
C TYR A 236 -26.96 -3.98 1.83
N GLY A 237 -27.01 -3.04 2.79
CA GLY A 237 -25.93 -2.80 3.72
C GLY A 237 -25.56 -4.03 4.56
N LEU A 238 -26.53 -4.80 5.01
CA LEU A 238 -26.31 -6.07 5.71
C LEU A 238 -25.52 -7.04 4.82
N TYR A 239 -25.97 -7.29 3.57
CA TYR A 239 -25.27 -8.19 2.66
C TYR A 239 -23.85 -7.74 2.39
N LEU A 240 -23.65 -6.45 2.13
CA LEU A 240 -22.32 -5.85 1.85
C LEU A 240 -21.35 -5.95 3.04
N ASN A 241 -21.88 -6.18 4.25
CA ASN A 241 -21.09 -6.41 5.45
C ASN A 241 -21.05 -7.90 5.87
N GLY A 242 -21.53 -8.82 5.03
CA GLY A 242 -21.46 -10.26 5.26
C GLY A 242 -22.65 -10.85 6.04
N TYR A 243 -23.76 -10.12 6.16
CA TYR A 243 -24.99 -10.56 6.85
C TYR A 243 -26.14 -10.69 5.85
N ASP A 244 -26.42 -11.90 5.40
CA ASP A 244 -27.44 -12.15 4.39
C ASP A 244 -28.84 -12.25 5.01
N ALA A 245 -29.68 -11.26 4.77
CA ALA A 245 -31.10 -11.30 5.13
C ALA A 245 -31.96 -12.15 4.18
N GLY A 246 -31.38 -12.80 3.16
CA GLY A 246 -32.03 -13.70 2.20
C GLY A 246 -32.89 -13.01 1.14
N ARG A 247 -33.14 -11.69 1.26
CA ARG A 247 -34.03 -10.94 0.36
C ARG A 247 -33.69 -9.44 0.34
N PHE A 248 -34.18 -8.76 -0.71
CA PHE A 248 -34.04 -7.31 -0.90
C PHE A 248 -35.40 -6.67 -1.21
N ASP A 249 -36.45 -7.09 -0.51
CA ASP A 249 -37.84 -6.68 -0.75
C ASP A 249 -38.26 -5.44 0.07
N GLY A 250 -37.42 -5.03 1.03
CA GLY A 250 -37.72 -3.93 1.94
C GLY A 250 -38.72 -4.30 3.06
N ASN A 251 -38.93 -5.59 3.29
CA ASN A 251 -39.69 -6.05 4.46
C ASN A 251 -38.74 -6.27 5.64
N PHE A 252 -38.87 -5.47 6.69
CA PHE A 252 -38.08 -5.62 7.91
C PHE A 252 -38.72 -6.73 8.79
N ASP A 253 -38.37 -7.97 8.50
CA ASP A 253 -38.88 -9.16 9.19
C ASP A 253 -37.94 -9.60 10.36
N SER A 254 -38.23 -10.75 10.96
CA SER A 254 -37.43 -11.31 12.05
C SER A 254 -36.02 -11.69 11.61
N THR A 255 -35.80 -12.11 10.36
CA THR A 255 -34.49 -12.44 9.81
C THR A 255 -33.65 -11.16 9.67
N THR A 256 -34.22 -10.11 9.07
CA THR A 256 -33.56 -8.80 8.97
C THR A 256 -33.15 -8.26 10.34
N LYS A 257 -34.08 -8.36 11.35
CA LYS A 257 -33.79 -7.98 12.75
C LYS A 257 -32.60 -8.76 13.33
N SER A 258 -32.60 -10.08 13.15
CA SER A 258 -31.51 -10.94 13.66
C SER A 258 -30.17 -10.60 13.01
N MET A 259 -30.14 -10.38 11.70
CA MET A 259 -28.92 -9.98 10.99
C MET A 259 -28.40 -8.59 11.43
N VAL A 260 -29.31 -7.63 11.68
CA VAL A 260 -28.95 -6.33 12.25
C VAL A 260 -28.31 -6.50 13.63
N ALA A 261 -28.91 -7.33 14.51
CA ALA A 261 -28.37 -7.57 15.84
C ALA A 261 -26.97 -8.20 15.80
N SER A 262 -26.76 -9.22 14.95
CA SER A 262 -25.48 -9.88 14.77
C SER A 262 -24.42 -8.92 14.21
N PHE A 263 -24.78 -8.07 13.23
CA PHE A 263 -23.92 -7.03 12.70
C PHE A 263 -23.49 -6.05 13.80
N GLN A 264 -24.44 -5.53 14.59
CA GLN A 264 -24.18 -4.56 15.65
C GLN A 264 -23.26 -5.13 16.73
N GLU A 265 -23.46 -6.38 17.13
CA GLU A 265 -22.64 -7.07 18.12
C GLU A 265 -21.22 -7.28 17.61
N PHE A 266 -21.05 -7.84 16.41
CA PHE A 266 -19.75 -8.18 15.87
C PHE A 266 -18.88 -6.94 15.59
N TYR A 267 -19.50 -5.83 15.17
CA TYR A 267 -18.85 -4.54 14.96
C TYR A 267 -18.69 -3.72 16.25
N ALA A 268 -18.99 -4.33 17.41
CA ALA A 268 -18.92 -3.69 18.72
C ALA A 268 -19.70 -2.36 18.84
N LEU A 269 -20.81 -2.23 18.10
CA LEU A 269 -21.65 -1.03 18.12
C LEU A 269 -22.56 -0.96 19.35
N THR A 270 -22.92 -2.09 19.96
CA THR A 270 -23.80 -2.18 21.13
C THR A 270 -23.13 -1.71 22.43
N GLY A 271 -21.83 -1.90 22.55
CA GLY A 271 -21.07 -1.56 23.77
C GLY A 271 -20.80 -0.07 23.98
N ILE A 272 -21.19 0.79 23.06
CA ILE A 272 -20.95 2.26 23.11
C ILE A 272 -22.23 3.07 23.41
N GLY A 273 -23.34 2.39 23.75
CA GLY A 273 -24.58 3.02 24.22
C GLY A 273 -25.42 3.76 23.18
N LEU A 274 -25.14 3.54 21.89
CA LEU A 274 -25.76 4.31 20.79
C LEU A 274 -26.86 3.56 20.04
N VAL A 275 -26.96 2.23 20.16
CA VAL A 275 -27.88 1.43 19.34
C VAL A 275 -28.62 0.35 20.14
N THR A 276 -29.92 0.20 19.84
CA THR A 276 -30.73 -0.92 20.33
C THR A 276 -30.50 -2.12 19.43
N SER A 277 -30.28 -3.29 20.03
CA SER A 277 -30.02 -4.54 19.30
C SER A 277 -31.16 -4.89 18.35
N GLY A 278 -30.84 -5.11 17.09
CA GLY A 278 -31.79 -5.48 16.04
C GLY A 278 -32.65 -4.31 15.52
N GLU A 279 -32.39 -3.09 15.95
CA GLU A 279 -33.00 -1.86 15.40
C GLU A 279 -31.97 -1.01 14.65
N VAL A 280 -32.41 -0.29 13.60
CA VAL A 280 -31.54 0.56 12.79
C VAL A 280 -31.87 2.01 13.04
N ASN A 281 -31.02 2.70 13.80
CA ASN A 281 -31.01 4.14 13.91
C ASN A 281 -30.04 4.76 12.86
N CYS A 282 -29.89 6.07 12.86
CA CYS A 282 -28.99 6.76 11.93
C CYS A 282 -27.54 6.27 12.02
N ALA A 283 -27.02 6.01 13.23
CA ALA A 283 -25.66 5.51 13.43
C ALA A 283 -25.46 4.10 12.85
N THR A 284 -26.43 3.20 13.05
CA THR A 284 -26.42 1.87 12.43
C THR A 284 -26.50 1.97 10.91
N MET A 285 -27.36 2.85 10.35
CA MET A 285 -27.44 3.05 8.90
C MET A 285 -26.13 3.55 8.31
N LYS A 286 -25.44 4.50 8.95
CA LYS A 286 -24.09 4.92 8.55
C LYS A 286 -23.13 3.74 8.49
N SER A 287 -23.16 2.87 9.49
CA SER A 287 -22.27 1.70 9.59
C SER A 287 -22.61 0.61 8.56
N LEU A 288 -23.86 0.53 8.11
CA LEU A 288 -24.28 -0.40 7.06
C LEU A 288 -23.89 0.09 5.67
N LEU A 289 -23.96 1.41 5.40
CA LEU A 289 -23.78 1.97 4.05
C LEU A 289 -22.38 2.51 3.78
N THR A 290 -21.53 2.61 4.80
CA THR A 290 -20.13 3.04 4.65
C THR A 290 -19.22 2.17 5.50
N SER A 291 -18.01 1.87 5.03
CA SER A 291 -17.04 1.12 5.84
C SER A 291 -16.68 1.87 7.12
N LYS A 292 -16.46 3.18 7.05
CA LYS A 292 -16.15 4.01 8.22
C LYS A 292 -17.27 4.14 9.25
N GLY A 293 -18.51 3.86 8.87
CA GLY A 293 -19.66 3.92 9.75
C GLY A 293 -19.97 5.29 10.35
N ASP A 294 -20.50 5.31 11.57
CA ASP A 294 -20.73 6.56 12.29
C ASP A 294 -19.43 7.09 12.89
N THR A 295 -18.89 8.15 12.27
CA THR A 295 -17.66 8.80 12.71
C THR A 295 -17.78 9.53 14.06
N GLY A 296 -19.04 9.82 14.49
CA GLY A 296 -19.34 10.37 15.81
C GLY A 296 -19.28 9.35 16.96
N ARG A 297 -19.23 8.01 16.65
CA ARG A 297 -19.20 6.99 17.69
C ARG A 297 -17.99 7.11 18.60
N LYS A 298 -18.18 6.74 19.88
CA LYS A 298 -17.05 6.66 20.82
C LYS A 298 -16.08 5.56 20.39
N ALA A 299 -14.80 5.79 20.63
CA ALA A 299 -13.74 4.82 20.38
C ALA A 299 -12.95 4.56 21.67
N LYS A 300 -12.48 3.32 21.84
CA LYS A 300 -11.61 2.95 22.97
C LYS A 300 -10.15 2.83 22.56
N ALA A 301 -9.84 2.86 21.27
CA ALA A 301 -8.49 2.91 20.74
C ALA A 301 -8.32 4.10 19.80
N CYS A 302 -7.09 4.50 19.60
CA CYS A 302 -6.68 5.52 18.63
C CYS A 302 -5.31 5.15 18.04
N ASP A 303 -4.88 5.81 16.96
CA ASP A 303 -3.49 5.80 16.53
C ASP A 303 -3.06 7.20 16.09
N CYS A 304 -1.76 7.44 16.06
CA CYS A 304 -1.20 8.71 15.61
C CYS A 304 0.25 8.58 15.18
N SER A 305 0.69 9.46 14.27
CA SER A 305 2.09 9.61 13.88
C SER A 305 2.87 10.55 14.81
N THR A 306 2.19 11.35 15.59
CA THR A 306 2.80 12.31 16.53
C THR A 306 3.47 11.60 17.71
N VAL A 307 4.70 11.97 18.03
CA VAL A 307 5.39 11.53 19.24
C VAL A 307 4.74 12.24 20.44
N LEU A 308 4.12 11.47 21.31
CA LEU A 308 3.26 11.98 22.39
C LEU A 308 4.07 12.50 23.57
N ASN A 309 3.85 13.76 23.93
CA ASN A 309 4.30 14.27 25.21
C ASN A 309 3.35 13.82 26.35
N LYS A 310 3.72 14.12 27.60
CA LYS A 310 2.95 13.73 28.78
C LYS A 310 1.51 14.26 28.78
N GLN A 311 1.33 15.53 28.36
CA GLN A 311 -0.01 16.13 28.31
C GLN A 311 -0.88 15.49 27.24
N GLN A 312 -0.34 15.24 26.05
CA GLN A 312 -1.05 14.57 24.96
C GLN A 312 -1.49 13.14 25.33
N ALA A 313 -0.63 12.37 26.00
CA ALA A 313 -0.97 11.05 26.50
C ALA A 313 -2.12 11.11 27.55
N LEU A 314 -2.09 12.08 28.47
CA LEU A 314 -3.17 12.31 29.43
C LEU A 314 -4.48 12.72 28.75
N ASP A 315 -4.43 13.59 27.75
CA ASP A 315 -5.61 14.05 27.02
C ASP A 315 -6.28 12.92 26.23
N ILE A 316 -5.48 12.02 25.60
CA ILE A 316 -5.98 10.78 25.00
C ILE A 316 -6.70 9.94 26.04
N LYS A 317 -6.11 9.73 27.20
CA LYS A 317 -6.72 8.95 28.30
C LYS A 317 -8.01 9.57 28.79
N ASN A 318 -8.02 10.88 29.02
CA ASN A 318 -9.18 11.63 29.50
C ASN A 318 -10.34 11.65 28.49
N ALA A 319 -10.03 11.58 27.19
CA ALA A 319 -11.03 11.42 26.13
C ALA A 319 -11.64 10.01 26.08
N GLY A 320 -11.18 9.07 26.93
CA GLY A 320 -11.74 7.73 27.11
C GLY A 320 -11.05 6.63 26.32
N TYR A 321 -9.96 6.94 25.64
CA TYR A 321 -9.15 5.93 24.95
C TYR A 321 -8.39 5.06 25.96
N GLN A 322 -8.13 3.82 25.58
CA GLN A 322 -7.46 2.81 26.41
C GLN A 322 -6.18 2.28 25.76
N VAL A 323 -6.14 2.30 24.41
CA VAL A 323 -5.05 1.74 23.62
C VAL A 323 -4.69 2.74 22.53
N VAL A 324 -3.39 2.94 22.31
CA VAL A 324 -2.86 3.82 21.25
C VAL A 324 -1.95 3.04 20.31
N GLY A 325 -2.20 3.12 19.01
CA GLY A 325 -1.33 2.60 17.96
C GLY A 325 -0.14 3.53 17.76
N ARG A 326 1.06 2.97 17.82
CA ARG A 326 2.28 3.73 17.60
C ARG A 326 3.22 3.01 16.65
N TYR A 327 3.86 3.80 15.80
CA TYR A 327 4.77 3.31 14.78
C TYR A 327 6.11 2.90 15.39
N LEU A 328 6.67 1.78 14.91
CA LEU A 328 8.00 1.31 15.34
C LEU A 328 9.14 2.06 14.65
N THR A 329 8.89 2.55 13.43
CA THR A 329 9.90 3.14 12.52
C THR A 329 9.30 4.29 11.71
N GLY A 330 10.12 4.94 10.90
CA GLY A 330 9.71 5.85 9.85
C GLY A 330 9.47 7.30 10.26
N THR A 331 9.11 8.09 9.25
CA THR A 331 8.78 9.52 9.37
C THR A 331 7.45 9.83 8.72
N ALA A 332 6.79 10.89 9.17
CA ALA A 332 5.62 11.48 8.54
C ALA A 332 5.87 12.96 8.30
N ASN A 333 5.74 13.41 7.03
CA ASN A 333 6.00 14.82 6.66
C ASN A 333 7.39 15.32 7.12
N GLY A 334 8.43 14.47 7.01
CA GLY A 334 9.79 14.77 7.43
C GLY A 334 10.02 14.80 8.95
N LYS A 335 9.00 14.52 9.75
CA LYS A 335 9.08 14.42 11.20
C LYS A 335 9.10 12.96 11.66
N ARG A 336 9.80 12.67 12.75
CA ARG A 336 9.79 11.36 13.39
C ARG A 336 8.36 10.96 13.76
N LYS A 337 7.96 9.73 13.37
CA LYS A 337 6.68 9.13 13.79
C LYS A 337 6.85 7.93 14.72
N PHE A 338 8.04 7.38 14.86
CA PHE A 338 8.27 6.20 15.70
C PHE A 338 8.32 6.53 17.18
N ILE A 339 7.83 5.56 17.96
CA ILE A 339 7.76 5.62 19.43
C ILE A 339 9.16 5.68 20.06
N THR A 340 9.30 6.47 21.13
CA THR A 340 10.55 6.64 21.87
C THR A 340 10.41 6.15 23.32
N PHE A 341 11.53 5.95 24.02
CA PHE A 341 11.50 5.57 25.44
C PHE A 341 10.83 6.62 26.33
N GLU A 342 11.02 7.90 26.04
CA GLU A 342 10.35 8.97 26.77
C GLU A 342 8.84 8.94 26.54
N GLU A 343 8.43 8.74 25.30
CA GLU A 343 7.02 8.59 24.94
C GLU A 343 6.38 7.35 25.61
N ILE A 344 7.09 6.21 25.67
CA ILE A 344 6.62 5.02 26.39
C ILE A 344 6.32 5.36 27.86
N LYS A 345 7.22 6.07 28.55
CA LYS A 345 7.00 6.51 29.93
C LYS A 345 5.78 7.43 30.06
N ASN A 346 5.56 8.32 29.08
CA ASN A 346 4.39 9.19 29.05
C ASN A 346 3.10 8.39 28.88
N ILE A 347 3.08 7.42 27.97
CA ILE A 347 1.94 6.55 27.69
C ILE A 347 1.61 5.65 28.88
N GLU A 348 2.63 5.00 29.47
CA GLU A 348 2.47 4.14 30.65
C GLU A 348 1.97 4.92 31.86
N SER A 349 2.54 6.10 32.12
CA SER A 349 2.12 6.96 33.25
C SER A 349 0.68 7.48 33.08
N ALA A 350 0.19 7.64 31.85
CA ALA A 350 -1.20 7.96 31.57
C ALA A 350 -2.14 6.72 31.70
N GLY A 351 -1.60 5.51 31.89
CA GLY A 351 -2.37 4.27 31.96
C GLY A 351 -2.99 3.86 30.61
N LEU A 352 -2.32 4.20 29.52
CA LEU A 352 -2.64 3.76 28.16
C LEU A 352 -1.84 2.49 27.82
N ARG A 353 -2.36 1.70 26.90
CA ARG A 353 -1.70 0.54 26.31
C ARG A 353 -1.28 0.86 24.87
N VAL A 354 -0.31 0.13 24.33
CA VAL A 354 0.23 0.38 23.00
C VAL A 354 0.02 -0.84 22.08
N PHE A 355 -0.35 -0.63 20.83
CA PHE A 355 -0.17 -1.65 19.79
C PHE A 355 0.79 -1.14 18.71
N PRO A 356 1.80 -1.95 18.35
CA PRO A 356 2.86 -1.50 17.44
C PRO A 356 2.46 -1.63 15.97
N ILE A 357 2.72 -0.56 15.20
CA ILE A 357 2.48 -0.47 13.76
C ILE A 357 3.82 -0.39 13.04
N TYR A 358 3.95 -1.11 11.93
CA TYR A 358 5.07 -1.00 11.00
C TYR A 358 4.59 -0.48 9.65
N GLN A 359 5.06 0.72 9.27
CA GLN A 359 4.73 1.35 7.99
C GLN A 359 5.86 2.30 7.57
N ASP A 360 6.86 1.79 6.86
CA ASP A 360 7.89 2.62 6.20
C ASP A 360 7.55 2.90 4.73
N GLY A 361 6.57 2.18 4.19
CA GLY A 361 5.95 2.32 2.89
C GLY A 361 4.54 1.75 2.92
N GLY A 362 4.13 1.02 1.86
CA GLY A 362 2.87 0.27 1.86
C GLY A 362 1.65 1.04 1.36
N TYR A 363 1.81 2.30 0.94
CA TYR A 363 0.73 3.12 0.36
C TYR A 363 0.66 3.05 -1.18
N LYS A 364 1.49 2.18 -1.81
CA LYS A 364 1.53 1.93 -3.26
C LYS A 364 1.88 0.48 -3.55
N ALA A 365 1.31 -0.05 -4.63
CA ALA A 365 1.57 -1.43 -5.07
C ALA A 365 3.04 -1.70 -5.37
N GLU A 366 3.77 -0.71 -5.91
CA GLU A 366 5.19 -0.82 -6.28
C GLU A 366 6.09 -1.20 -5.10
N TYR A 367 5.74 -0.81 -3.87
CA TYR A 367 6.46 -1.18 -2.66
C TYR A 367 6.54 -2.71 -2.48
N PHE A 368 5.45 -3.40 -2.81
CA PHE A 368 5.30 -4.85 -2.63
C PHE A 368 5.78 -5.68 -3.83
N GLN A 369 6.14 -5.03 -4.96
CA GLN A 369 6.68 -5.74 -6.14
C GLN A 369 8.08 -6.29 -5.88
N ASN A 370 8.81 -5.73 -4.95
CA ASN A 370 10.06 -6.28 -4.47
C ASN A 370 9.79 -7.49 -3.57
N LEU A 371 10.03 -8.69 -4.09
CA LEU A 371 9.76 -9.94 -3.38
C LEU A 371 10.56 -10.11 -2.07
N SER A 372 11.63 -9.35 -1.87
CA SER A 372 12.43 -9.37 -0.64
C SER A 372 11.95 -8.36 0.41
N GLN A 373 11.00 -7.48 0.08
CA GLN A 373 10.56 -6.42 0.99
C GLN A 373 10.03 -6.97 2.30
N GLY A 374 9.29 -8.09 2.28
CA GLY A 374 8.80 -8.73 3.50
C GLY A 374 9.91 -9.21 4.45
N ILE A 375 11.05 -9.66 3.91
CA ILE A 375 12.21 -10.05 4.75
C ILE A 375 12.80 -8.82 5.43
N VAL A 376 12.99 -7.74 4.67
CA VAL A 376 13.56 -6.48 5.15
C VAL A 376 12.70 -5.88 6.25
N ASP A 377 11.40 -5.77 5.99
CA ASP A 377 10.45 -5.20 6.94
C ASP A 377 10.34 -6.03 8.22
N ALA A 378 10.37 -7.37 8.09
CA ALA A 378 10.36 -8.27 9.24
C ALA A 378 11.58 -8.04 10.17
N HIS A 379 12.78 -8.00 9.60
CA HIS A 379 13.99 -7.77 10.39
C HIS A 379 13.99 -6.38 11.03
N THR A 380 13.57 -5.36 10.27
CA THR A 380 13.47 -3.98 10.76
C THR A 380 12.47 -3.88 11.91
N ALA A 381 11.28 -4.44 11.75
CA ALA A 381 10.23 -4.40 12.75
C ALA A 381 10.64 -5.13 14.03
N ILE A 382 11.23 -6.35 13.91
CA ILE A 382 11.72 -7.14 15.05
C ILE A 382 12.81 -6.37 15.80
N THR A 383 13.77 -5.79 15.08
CA THR A 383 14.86 -5.01 15.67
C THR A 383 14.34 -3.78 16.39
N ALA A 384 13.45 -3.02 15.75
CA ALA A 384 12.85 -1.83 16.35
C ALA A 384 12.02 -2.17 17.61
N ALA A 385 11.24 -3.28 17.56
CA ALA A 385 10.45 -3.74 18.70
C ALA A 385 11.35 -4.17 19.87
N LYS A 386 12.40 -4.94 19.61
CA LYS A 386 13.38 -5.34 20.66
C LYS A 386 14.06 -4.15 21.29
N ARG A 387 14.44 -3.17 20.49
CA ARG A 387 15.10 -1.94 20.95
C ARG A 387 14.33 -1.21 22.04
N ILE A 388 13.01 -1.14 21.92
CA ILE A 388 12.15 -0.41 22.85
C ILE A 388 11.53 -1.30 23.94
N GLY A 389 11.90 -2.57 23.98
CA GLY A 389 11.42 -3.51 24.99
C GLY A 389 9.98 -3.98 24.77
N VAL A 390 9.56 -4.16 23.52
CA VAL A 390 8.26 -4.78 23.23
C VAL A 390 8.24 -6.19 23.82
N PRO A 391 7.21 -6.55 24.62
CA PRO A 391 7.13 -7.87 25.27
C PRO A 391 6.98 -9.03 24.28
N ASP A 392 7.37 -10.22 24.74
CA ASP A 392 7.23 -11.47 23.99
C ASP A 392 5.79 -11.71 23.52
N GLY A 393 5.65 -12.26 22.31
CA GLY A 393 4.35 -12.65 21.76
C GLY A 393 3.47 -11.48 21.27
N THR A 394 3.96 -10.25 21.31
CA THR A 394 3.21 -9.07 20.82
C THR A 394 2.99 -9.14 19.32
N THR A 395 1.81 -8.74 18.85
CA THR A 395 1.50 -8.63 17.43
C THR A 395 1.98 -7.29 16.88
N ILE A 396 2.72 -7.31 15.76
CA ILE A 396 3.17 -6.12 15.02
C ILE A 396 2.33 -6.00 13.74
N TYR A 397 1.66 -4.86 13.52
CA TYR A 397 0.74 -4.64 12.41
C TYR A 397 1.46 -4.04 11.20
N PHE A 398 1.59 -4.83 10.12
CA PHE A 398 2.22 -4.42 8.87
C PHE A 398 1.21 -3.77 7.93
N ALA A 399 1.54 -2.58 7.42
CA ALA A 399 0.61 -1.76 6.65
C ALA A 399 0.57 -2.12 5.17
N VAL A 400 -0.65 -2.27 4.63
CA VAL A 400 -1.00 -2.32 3.20
C VAL A 400 -2.11 -1.31 2.97
N ASP A 401 -1.75 -0.05 2.70
CA ASP A 401 -2.65 1.11 2.75
C ASP A 401 -2.90 1.70 1.35
N PHE A 402 -3.46 0.89 0.45
CA PHE A 402 -3.88 1.31 -0.87
C PHE A 402 -5.08 0.51 -1.40
N ASP A 403 -5.76 1.03 -2.44
CA ASP A 403 -6.89 0.35 -3.10
C ASP A 403 -6.37 -0.79 -3.98
N CYS A 404 -6.28 -2.00 -3.40
CA CYS A 404 -5.61 -3.17 -3.96
C CYS A 404 -6.55 -3.98 -4.85
N TYR A 405 -6.13 -4.28 -6.08
CA TYR A 405 -6.81 -5.22 -6.96
C TYR A 405 -6.48 -6.67 -6.61
N ASP A 406 -7.37 -7.60 -6.97
CA ASP A 406 -7.21 -9.04 -6.68
C ASP A 406 -5.88 -9.63 -7.22
N TYR A 407 -5.44 -9.22 -8.42
CA TYR A 407 -4.17 -9.68 -8.97
C TYR A 407 -2.97 -9.15 -8.17
N GLN A 408 -3.02 -7.92 -7.65
CA GLN A 408 -1.97 -7.34 -6.81
C GLN A 408 -1.91 -8.06 -5.45
N MET A 409 -3.09 -8.38 -4.89
CA MET A 409 -3.19 -9.20 -3.69
C MET A 409 -2.41 -10.50 -3.84
N LYS A 410 -2.71 -11.25 -4.91
CA LYS A 410 -2.13 -12.58 -5.14
C LYS A 410 -0.66 -12.54 -5.52
N SER A 411 -0.25 -11.55 -6.35
CA SER A 411 1.10 -11.49 -6.92
C SER A 411 2.11 -10.77 -6.02
N PHE A 412 1.66 -9.87 -5.13
CA PHE A 412 2.56 -9.03 -4.34
C PHE A 412 2.32 -9.13 -2.83
N ILE A 413 1.05 -9.01 -2.38
CA ILE A 413 0.75 -8.93 -0.95
C ILE A 413 0.89 -10.30 -0.27
N VAL A 414 0.38 -11.36 -0.88
CA VAL A 414 0.53 -12.73 -0.33
C VAL A 414 2.01 -13.10 -0.20
N PRO A 415 2.84 -13.00 -1.25
CA PRO A 415 4.29 -13.26 -1.12
C PRO A 415 4.98 -12.40 -0.07
N TYR A 416 4.60 -11.13 0.07
CA TYR A 416 5.13 -10.25 1.10
C TYR A 416 4.86 -10.80 2.51
N PHE A 417 3.61 -11.19 2.82
CA PHE A 417 3.26 -11.77 4.12
C PHE A 417 3.86 -13.17 4.34
N GLU A 418 4.04 -13.97 3.30
CA GLU A 418 4.78 -15.24 3.38
C GLU A 418 6.24 -15.00 3.80
N LYS A 419 6.90 -13.97 3.25
CA LYS A 419 8.26 -13.59 3.62
C LYS A 419 8.35 -12.99 5.03
N LEU A 420 7.37 -12.19 5.45
CA LEU A 420 7.26 -11.75 6.85
C LEU A 420 7.24 -12.97 7.78
N ASN A 421 6.33 -13.93 7.53
CA ASN A 421 6.18 -15.12 8.37
C ASN A 421 7.42 -16.03 8.34
N PHE A 422 8.12 -16.12 7.21
CA PHE A 422 9.38 -16.84 7.12
C PHE A 422 10.40 -16.34 8.17
N VAL A 423 10.56 -15.03 8.29
CA VAL A 423 11.46 -14.41 9.28
C VAL A 423 10.89 -14.52 10.69
N PHE A 424 9.59 -14.28 10.87
CA PHE A 424 8.93 -14.34 12.18
C PHE A 424 8.93 -15.75 12.79
N ASN A 425 9.00 -16.79 11.97
CA ASN A 425 9.13 -18.19 12.40
C ASN A 425 10.60 -18.64 12.57
N SER A 426 11.57 -17.77 12.31
CA SER A 426 13.00 -18.08 12.48
C SER A 426 13.50 -17.71 13.88
N GLU A 427 14.72 -18.16 14.21
CA GLU A 427 15.42 -17.82 15.47
C GLU A 427 15.67 -16.31 15.63
N THR A 428 15.64 -15.53 14.54
CA THR A 428 15.72 -14.06 14.59
C THR A 428 14.62 -13.47 15.47
N ASN A 429 13.44 -14.10 15.48
CA ASN A 429 12.32 -13.72 16.32
C ASN A 429 12.30 -14.49 17.65
N ASN A 430 13.38 -14.39 18.44
CA ASN A 430 13.46 -15.02 19.75
C ASN A 430 12.42 -14.50 20.76
N LYS A 431 11.82 -13.31 20.52
CA LYS A 431 10.72 -12.72 21.28
C LYS A 431 9.34 -13.25 20.88
N LYS A 432 9.26 -14.13 19.87
CA LYS A 432 8.02 -14.76 19.39
C LYS A 432 6.95 -13.73 19.01
N TYR A 433 7.35 -12.57 18.50
CA TYR A 433 6.41 -11.60 17.95
C TYR A 433 5.55 -12.23 16.87
N LYS A 434 4.33 -11.73 16.70
CA LYS A 434 3.36 -12.23 15.75
C LYS A 434 3.15 -11.22 14.62
N VAL A 435 2.86 -11.71 13.43
CA VAL A 435 2.49 -10.87 12.29
C VAL A 435 1.03 -10.47 12.41
N GLY A 436 0.74 -9.19 12.43
CA GLY A 436 -0.58 -8.61 12.23
C GLY A 436 -0.63 -7.87 10.89
N ILE A 437 -1.83 -7.50 10.46
CA ILE A 437 -2.04 -6.75 9.23
C ILE A 437 -2.81 -5.46 9.49
N TYR A 438 -2.36 -4.33 8.93
CA TYR A 438 -3.11 -3.09 8.83
C TYR A 438 -3.46 -2.84 7.37
N ALA A 439 -4.74 -3.02 7.00
CA ALA A 439 -5.18 -2.94 5.61
C ALA A 439 -6.72 -2.80 5.50
N PRO A 440 -7.27 -2.51 4.30
CA PRO A 440 -8.69 -2.67 3.99
C PRO A 440 -9.21 -4.08 4.24
N ARG A 441 -10.54 -4.21 4.39
CA ARG A 441 -11.25 -5.45 4.81
C ARG A 441 -10.89 -6.68 3.98
N TYR A 442 -10.91 -6.56 2.65
CA TYR A 442 -10.63 -7.69 1.76
C TYR A 442 -9.22 -8.22 1.96
N ILE A 443 -8.25 -7.33 2.04
CA ILE A 443 -6.84 -7.68 2.23
C ILE A 443 -6.64 -8.35 3.58
N CYS A 444 -7.16 -7.73 4.65
CA CYS A 444 -7.14 -8.31 5.99
C CYS A 444 -7.74 -9.72 6.02
N SER A 445 -8.94 -9.89 5.45
CA SER A 445 -9.63 -11.20 5.40
C SER A 445 -8.85 -12.23 4.59
N TYR A 446 -8.29 -11.83 3.44
CA TYR A 446 -7.58 -12.75 2.57
C TYR A 446 -6.28 -13.28 3.22
N ILE A 447 -5.50 -12.38 3.79
CA ILE A 447 -4.23 -12.71 4.47
C ILE A 447 -4.48 -13.52 5.74
N SER A 448 -5.47 -13.12 6.54
CA SER A 448 -5.82 -13.84 7.78
C SER A 448 -6.37 -15.25 7.51
N ASN A 449 -7.21 -15.42 6.48
CA ASN A 449 -7.74 -16.73 6.11
C ASN A 449 -6.65 -17.69 5.58
N LYS A 450 -5.52 -17.17 5.11
CA LYS A 450 -4.33 -17.95 4.78
C LYS A 450 -3.47 -18.28 6.00
N GLY A 451 -3.82 -17.81 7.18
CA GLY A 451 -3.03 -17.99 8.40
C GLY A 451 -1.75 -17.14 8.45
N LEU A 452 -1.67 -16.08 7.64
CA LEU A 452 -0.48 -15.23 7.51
C LEU A 452 -0.52 -14.00 8.42
N ALA A 453 -1.64 -13.76 9.12
CA ALA A 453 -1.77 -12.70 10.13
C ALA A 453 -2.61 -13.17 11.33
N GLU A 454 -2.12 -12.94 12.54
CA GLU A 454 -2.80 -13.26 13.81
C GLU A 454 -4.03 -12.38 14.01
N TYR A 455 -3.86 -11.07 13.93
CA TYR A 455 -4.90 -10.07 14.08
C TYR A 455 -4.92 -9.07 12.92
N SER A 456 -6.08 -8.45 12.72
CA SER A 456 -6.27 -7.40 11.72
C SER A 456 -6.55 -6.06 12.39
N PHE A 457 -5.85 -5.03 11.94
CA PHE A 457 -6.15 -3.62 12.10
C PHE A 457 -6.74 -3.12 10.78
N VAL A 458 -8.04 -2.85 10.77
CA VAL A 458 -8.80 -2.59 9.54
C VAL A 458 -8.78 -1.10 9.21
N ALA A 459 -8.50 -0.75 7.94
CA ALA A 459 -8.48 0.63 7.45
C ALA A 459 -9.84 1.04 6.87
N ASP A 460 -10.90 1.00 7.67
CA ASP A 460 -12.28 1.30 7.25
C ASP A 460 -12.52 2.78 6.92
N MET A 461 -11.64 3.67 7.41
CA MET A 461 -11.65 5.10 7.08
C MET A 461 -11.53 5.34 5.57
N SER A 462 -10.83 4.50 4.85
CA SER A 462 -10.68 4.52 3.39
C SER A 462 -11.95 4.05 2.66
N SER A 463 -13.09 4.68 2.96
CA SER A 463 -14.42 4.26 2.52
C SER A 463 -14.66 4.32 1.00
N GLY A 464 -13.75 4.94 0.24
CA GLY A 464 -13.77 4.96 -1.22
C GLY A 464 -13.03 3.79 -1.88
N TYR A 465 -12.36 2.95 -1.10
CA TYR A 465 -11.62 1.79 -1.62
C TYR A 465 -12.57 0.66 -1.98
N SER A 466 -12.36 0.03 -3.14
CA SER A 466 -13.14 -1.11 -3.63
C SER A 466 -12.93 -2.39 -2.81
N CYS A 467 -11.90 -2.42 -2.00
CA CYS A 467 -11.55 -3.52 -1.12
C CYS A 467 -12.08 -3.36 0.33
N ASN A 468 -12.97 -2.40 0.59
CA ASN A 468 -13.63 -2.18 1.90
C ASN A 468 -15.11 -2.61 1.88
N LEU A 469 -16.05 -1.68 1.63
CA LEU A 469 -17.47 -2.02 1.61
C LEU A 469 -17.76 -3.08 0.53
N GLY A 470 -18.57 -4.09 0.85
CA GLY A 470 -18.78 -5.27 0.01
C GLY A 470 -18.01 -6.50 0.51
N TYR A 471 -17.10 -6.28 1.43
CA TYR A 471 -16.45 -7.35 2.19
C TYR A 471 -16.77 -7.20 3.68
N PRO A 472 -17.05 -8.31 4.40
CA PRO A 472 -17.22 -8.26 5.84
C PRO A 472 -15.90 -7.86 6.51
N ILE A 473 -16.00 -7.24 7.68
CA ILE A 473 -14.83 -7.04 8.52
C ILE A 473 -14.24 -8.42 8.90
N PRO A 474 -12.92 -8.61 8.89
CA PRO A 474 -12.32 -9.93 9.12
C PRO A 474 -12.65 -10.48 10.51
N LYS A 475 -12.78 -11.81 10.62
CA LYS A 475 -13.15 -12.46 11.90
C LYS A 475 -12.17 -12.19 13.03
N ASN A 476 -10.90 -11.99 12.70
CA ASN A 476 -9.80 -11.72 13.64
C ASN A 476 -9.52 -10.22 13.83
N TRP A 477 -10.45 -9.32 13.49
CA TRP A 477 -10.22 -7.90 13.66
C TRP A 477 -9.98 -7.56 15.16
N ALA A 478 -8.95 -6.83 15.42
CA ALA A 478 -8.60 -6.30 16.73
C ALA A 478 -8.91 -4.81 16.82
N PHE A 479 -8.56 -4.09 15.74
CA PHE A 479 -8.68 -2.65 15.61
C PHE A 479 -9.35 -2.29 14.28
N ASP A 480 -10.08 -1.13 14.25
CA ASP A 480 -10.81 -0.62 13.08
C ASP A 480 -10.67 0.91 13.02
N GLN A 481 -9.81 1.40 12.12
CA GLN A 481 -9.59 2.84 11.92
C GLN A 481 -10.75 3.42 11.09
N PHE A 482 -11.48 4.39 11.65
CA PHE A 482 -12.72 4.85 11.02
C PHE A 482 -12.87 6.37 10.92
N PHE A 483 -12.04 7.17 11.58
CA PHE A 483 -12.10 8.63 11.53
C PHE A 483 -10.76 9.24 11.93
N GLU A 484 -10.38 10.33 11.28
CA GLU A 484 -9.19 11.11 11.56
C GLU A 484 -9.57 12.51 12.04
N PHE A 485 -9.00 12.94 13.16
CA PHE A 485 -8.98 14.34 13.59
C PHE A 485 -7.83 15.06 12.90
N ASN A 486 -8.15 15.87 11.90
CA ASN A 486 -7.21 16.77 11.23
C ASN A 486 -7.92 18.02 10.73
N GLU A 487 -7.19 18.97 10.17
CA GLU A 487 -7.77 20.22 9.67
C GLU A 487 -8.88 20.00 8.60
N ARG A 488 -8.80 18.92 7.81
CA ARG A 488 -9.77 18.61 6.75
C ARG A 488 -11.09 18.07 7.29
N THR A 489 -11.08 17.49 8.48
CA THR A 489 -12.26 16.86 9.12
C THR A 489 -12.89 17.73 10.19
N GLY A 490 -12.45 18.96 10.34
CA GLY A 490 -13.02 19.94 11.27
C GLY A 490 -12.16 20.28 12.47
N GLY A 491 -10.91 19.86 12.49
CA GLY A 491 -9.91 20.20 13.49
C GLY A 491 -9.12 19.00 14.00
N GLN A 492 -7.93 19.31 14.49
CA GLN A 492 -7.05 18.35 15.14
C GLN A 492 -7.62 17.91 16.49
N PHE A 493 -7.13 16.77 17.01
CA PHE A 493 -7.47 16.32 18.36
C PHE A 493 -7.07 17.40 19.41
N PRO A 494 -8.01 17.82 20.28
CA PRO A 494 -7.77 18.88 21.22
C PRO A 494 -6.77 18.46 22.31
N SER A 495 -5.61 19.06 22.28
CA SER A 495 -4.51 18.87 23.24
C SER A 495 -3.57 20.09 23.22
N ASN A 496 -2.51 20.07 23.98
CA ASN A 496 -1.49 21.11 23.97
C ASN A 496 -0.08 20.51 23.75
N PRO A 497 0.49 20.66 22.52
CA PRO A 497 -0.16 21.15 21.31
C PRO A 497 -1.19 20.17 20.73
N SER A 498 -2.15 20.67 19.95
CA SER A 498 -3.09 19.83 19.17
C SER A 498 -2.35 19.02 18.10
N PHE A 499 -2.90 17.89 17.70
CA PHE A 499 -2.27 16.99 16.73
C PHE A 499 -3.29 16.12 16.01
N ASP A 500 -2.87 15.54 14.88
CA ASP A 500 -3.69 14.60 14.12
C ASP A 500 -3.78 13.25 14.84
N LEU A 501 -5.00 12.74 15.02
CA LEU A 501 -5.27 11.49 15.73
C LEU A 501 -6.39 10.73 15.05
N ASP A 502 -6.19 9.44 14.85
CA ASP A 502 -7.16 8.54 14.27
C ASP A 502 -7.98 7.83 15.35
N LYS A 503 -9.32 7.88 15.20
CA LYS A 503 -10.22 7.09 16.04
C LYS A 503 -10.25 5.65 15.56
N VAL A 504 -10.08 4.74 16.50
CA VAL A 504 -9.99 3.32 16.24
C VAL A 504 -11.01 2.53 17.06
N GLY A 505 -11.86 1.76 16.41
CA GLY A 505 -12.71 0.75 17.02
C GLY A 505 -11.85 -0.33 17.68
N TYR A 506 -12.34 -0.87 18.78
CA TYR A 506 -11.61 -1.83 19.61
C TYR A 506 -12.45 -3.04 19.94
N SER A 507 -12.06 -4.22 19.45
CA SER A 507 -12.78 -5.48 19.70
C SER A 507 -12.40 -6.16 21.01
N GLY A 508 -11.25 -5.81 21.58
CA GLY A 508 -10.69 -6.46 22.77
C GLY A 508 -9.92 -7.76 22.51
N ARG A 509 -9.81 -8.22 21.25
CA ARG A 509 -9.04 -9.43 20.89
C ARG A 509 -7.56 -9.27 21.09
N ASP A 510 -6.96 -8.16 20.64
CA ASP A 510 -5.63 -7.75 21.01
C ASP A 510 -5.73 -6.66 22.08
N LYS A 511 -5.19 -6.95 23.25
CA LYS A 511 -5.28 -6.03 24.39
C LYS A 511 -4.27 -4.89 24.34
N GLY A 512 -3.26 -5.01 23.49
CA GLY A 512 -2.10 -4.11 23.47
C GLY A 512 -1.14 -4.31 24.66
N ILE A 513 0.00 -3.67 24.57
CA ILE A 513 1.09 -3.71 25.54
C ILE A 513 0.73 -2.83 26.73
N THR A 514 0.76 -3.37 27.93
CA THR A 514 0.52 -2.64 29.18
C THR A 514 1.84 -2.12 29.77
N THR A 515 2.89 -2.91 29.67
CA THR A 515 4.22 -2.61 30.24
C THR A 515 5.27 -3.11 29.27
N PHE A 516 6.22 -2.28 28.97
CA PHE A 516 7.38 -2.64 28.15
C PHE A 516 8.44 -3.34 29.02
N ASP A 517 9.15 -4.31 28.44
CA ASP A 517 10.28 -4.96 29.08
C ASP A 517 11.35 -3.90 29.42
N LYS A 518 12.00 -4.08 30.55
CA LYS A 518 13.16 -3.25 30.87
C LYS A 518 14.27 -3.58 29.88
N VAL A 519 14.57 -2.63 29.04
CA VAL A 519 15.78 -2.63 28.22
C VAL A 519 16.82 -1.86 29.04
N ASP A 520 18.02 -2.36 29.08
CA ASP A 520 19.13 -1.67 29.77
C ASP A 520 19.54 -0.46 28.91
N TYR A 521 18.63 0.52 28.91
CA TYR A 521 18.79 1.75 28.14
C TYR A 521 19.73 2.65 28.92
N MET A 522 20.91 2.83 28.36
CA MET A 522 21.81 3.86 28.82
C MET A 522 21.55 5.14 28.04
N SER A 523 21.52 6.26 28.76
CA SER A 523 21.47 7.54 28.07
C SER A 523 22.71 7.69 27.18
N PRO A 524 22.67 8.52 26.14
CA PRO A 524 23.84 8.78 25.31
C PRO A 524 25.06 9.24 26.11
N ASP A 525 24.86 10.01 27.17
CA ASP A 525 25.92 10.44 28.08
C ASP A 525 26.56 9.25 28.80
N GLN A 526 25.74 8.32 29.30
CA GLN A 526 26.21 7.10 29.95
C GLN A 526 26.91 6.12 28.97
N LEU A 527 26.46 6.09 27.70
CA LEU A 527 27.07 5.30 26.66
C LEU A 527 28.39 5.92 26.20
N ALA A 528 28.49 7.23 26.18
CA ALA A 528 29.73 7.96 25.84
C ALA A 528 30.86 7.73 26.87
N GLU A 529 30.51 7.39 28.10
CA GLU A 529 31.47 7.08 29.17
C GLU A 529 31.96 5.62 29.14
N LYS A 530 31.32 4.71 28.36
CA LYS A 530 31.72 3.32 28.24
C LYS A 530 32.57 3.06 27.00
N SER A 531 33.63 2.30 27.14
CA SER A 531 34.34 1.73 26.00
C SER A 531 33.53 0.61 25.32
N SER A 532 33.78 0.37 24.03
CA SER A 532 33.00 -0.59 23.21
C SER A 532 33.03 -2.02 23.74
N ASP A 533 34.11 -2.41 24.43
CA ASP A 533 34.29 -3.69 25.10
C ASP A 533 33.47 -3.85 26.40
N GLN A 534 32.97 -2.73 26.96
CA GLN A 534 32.11 -2.69 28.15
C GLN A 534 30.62 -2.62 27.81
N MET A 535 30.27 -2.59 26.52
CA MET A 535 28.89 -2.53 26.07
C MET A 535 28.33 -3.90 25.72
N THR A 536 27.07 -4.19 26.08
CA THR A 536 26.37 -5.35 25.53
C THR A 536 26.03 -5.13 24.06
N LYS A 537 25.75 -6.21 23.31
CA LYS A 537 25.32 -6.11 21.90
C LYS A 537 24.10 -5.19 21.75
N GLU A 538 23.13 -5.29 22.66
CA GLU A 538 21.93 -4.47 22.69
C GLU A 538 22.24 -2.99 22.94
N GLN A 539 23.20 -2.70 23.82
CA GLN A 539 23.69 -1.33 24.09
C GLN A 539 24.43 -0.77 22.89
N ILE A 540 25.22 -1.57 22.16
CA ILE A 540 25.88 -1.17 20.90
C ILE A 540 24.83 -0.88 19.84
N TYR A 541 23.80 -1.72 19.67
CA TYR A 541 22.70 -1.47 18.76
C TYR A 541 21.93 -0.18 19.11
N GLN A 542 21.64 0.03 20.39
CA GLN A 542 20.98 1.25 20.86
C GLN A 542 21.82 2.49 20.57
N TYR A 543 23.12 2.41 20.80
CA TYR A 543 24.03 3.51 20.54
C TYR A 543 24.12 3.83 19.04
N VAL A 544 24.36 2.84 18.19
CA VAL A 544 24.42 3.02 16.74
C VAL A 544 23.11 3.64 16.21
N TYR A 545 21.98 3.21 16.74
CA TYR A 545 20.66 3.75 16.34
C TYR A 545 20.42 5.18 16.87
N ASN A 546 20.85 5.47 18.09
CA ASN A 546 20.66 6.78 18.71
C ASN A 546 21.62 7.83 18.13
N VAL A 547 22.79 7.41 17.71
CA VAL A 547 23.78 8.29 17.05
C VAL A 547 23.37 8.59 15.59
N LEU A 548 22.54 7.75 14.96
CA LEU A 548 21.91 8.02 13.66
C LEU A 548 20.74 9.01 13.76
N ASP A 549 20.37 9.46 14.97
CA ASP A 549 19.35 10.50 15.19
C ASP A 549 19.98 11.90 15.07
N PRO A 550 19.78 12.61 13.96
CA PRO A 550 20.47 13.88 13.71
C PRO A 550 20.03 15.04 14.62
N LEU A 551 19.07 14.85 15.52
CA LEU A 551 18.41 15.96 16.21
C LEU A 551 18.66 16.07 17.74
N GLY A 552 19.41 15.12 18.37
CA GLY A 552 19.52 15.13 19.83
C GLY A 552 20.92 15.07 20.45
N TYR A 553 21.96 14.73 19.67
CA TYR A 553 23.22 14.29 20.28
C TYR A 553 24.48 15.05 19.87
N SER A 554 24.34 16.20 19.24
CA SER A 554 25.48 17.03 18.79
C SER A 554 26.41 17.46 19.93
N ASP A 555 25.91 17.65 21.14
CA ASP A 555 26.71 18.11 22.29
C ASP A 555 27.55 17.00 22.92
N VAL A 556 27.08 15.74 22.92
CA VAL A 556 27.81 14.60 23.47
C VAL A 556 28.93 14.17 22.53
N ILE A 557 28.66 14.18 21.22
CA ILE A 557 29.61 13.82 20.18
C ILE A 557 30.78 14.80 20.10
N SER A 558 30.54 16.09 20.37
CA SER A 558 31.57 17.12 20.33
C SER A 558 32.63 16.97 21.43
N LYS A 559 32.34 16.24 22.50
CA LYS A 559 33.22 16.10 23.68
C LYS A 559 34.06 14.82 23.72
N ALA A 560 33.74 13.77 22.99
CA ALA A 560 34.24 12.45 23.33
C ALA A 560 35.07 11.70 22.28
N GLY A 561 35.22 12.11 21.04
CA GLY A 561 36.02 11.38 20.04
C GLY A 561 35.79 9.86 20.11
N LEU A 562 34.69 9.33 19.63
CA LEU A 562 34.28 7.93 19.89
C LEU A 562 34.52 7.03 18.69
N LYS A 563 35.04 5.85 18.90
CA LYS A 563 35.09 4.75 17.92
C LYS A 563 34.24 3.60 18.42
N LEU A 564 33.31 3.13 17.59
CA LEU A 564 32.47 1.97 17.84
C LEU A 564 32.72 0.93 16.78
N ASP A 565 33.04 -0.27 17.18
CA ASP A 565 33.19 -1.44 16.32
C ASP A 565 32.16 -2.50 16.73
N ALA A 566 31.27 -2.90 15.82
CA ALA A 566 30.35 -3.99 16.03
C ALA A 566 30.56 -5.07 14.97
N GLU A 567 30.89 -6.28 15.39
CA GLU A 567 31.01 -7.45 14.52
C GLU A 567 29.75 -8.29 14.64
N PHE A 568 29.26 -8.75 13.49
CA PHE A 568 28.06 -9.58 13.42
C PHE A 568 28.46 -11.04 13.23
N PRO A 569 27.63 -11.99 13.71
CA PRO A 569 27.90 -13.42 13.53
C PRO A 569 28.03 -13.76 12.05
N VAL A 570 29.03 -14.57 11.72
CA VAL A 570 29.25 -15.08 10.37
C VAL A 570 28.05 -15.92 9.95
N LYS A 571 27.48 -15.60 8.78
CA LYS A 571 26.44 -16.41 8.13
C LYS A 571 27.04 -17.25 7.02
N GLU A 572 26.60 -18.50 6.94
CA GLU A 572 27.03 -19.44 5.93
C GLU A 572 25.98 -19.59 4.83
N ILE A 573 26.41 -19.53 3.58
CA ILE A 573 25.59 -19.77 2.40
C ILE A 573 26.29 -20.87 1.59
N VAL A 574 25.59 -21.91 1.18
CA VAL A 574 26.13 -22.98 0.35
C VAL A 574 25.45 -22.92 -1.02
N VAL A 575 26.26 -22.77 -2.08
CA VAL A 575 25.79 -22.72 -3.47
C VAL A 575 26.73 -23.55 -4.34
N ASN A 576 26.20 -24.52 -5.05
CA ASN A 576 26.91 -25.34 -6.04
C ASN A 576 28.28 -25.89 -5.55
N GLY A 577 28.33 -26.41 -4.32
CA GLY A 577 29.57 -26.95 -3.74
C GLY A 577 30.55 -25.92 -3.23
N LEU A 578 30.18 -24.63 -3.21
CA LEU A 578 30.93 -23.56 -2.58
C LEU A 578 30.24 -23.13 -1.29
N LYS A 579 30.99 -23.04 -0.20
CA LYS A 579 30.56 -22.42 1.05
C LYS A 579 31.04 -20.98 1.06
N ILE A 580 30.12 -20.02 1.24
CA ILE A 580 30.43 -18.62 1.37
C ILE A 580 30.13 -18.19 2.81
N GLU A 581 31.17 -17.82 3.54
CA GLU A 581 31.02 -17.22 4.87
C GLU A 581 30.90 -15.70 4.71
N VAL A 582 29.77 -15.13 5.14
CA VAL A 582 29.53 -13.70 5.13
C VAL A 582 29.73 -13.14 6.52
N SER A 583 30.72 -12.27 6.66
CA SER A 583 30.98 -11.50 7.89
C SER A 583 30.65 -10.03 7.67
N SER A 584 30.13 -9.36 8.68
CA SER A 584 29.90 -7.92 8.61
C SER A 584 30.38 -7.22 9.89
N LYS A 585 30.96 -6.06 9.70
CA LYS A 585 31.46 -5.19 10.76
C LYS A 585 31.02 -3.77 10.50
N ILE A 586 30.53 -3.09 11.51
CA ILE A 586 30.21 -1.67 11.45
C ILE A 586 31.15 -0.94 12.41
N SER A 587 31.89 0.02 11.88
CA SER A 587 32.74 0.91 12.67
C SER A 587 32.25 2.33 12.53
N GLN A 588 32.15 3.04 13.63
CA GLN A 588 31.76 4.44 13.65
C GLN A 588 32.80 5.25 14.42
N LYS A 589 33.35 6.28 13.77
CA LYS A 589 34.35 7.15 14.35
C LYS A 589 33.84 8.60 14.33
N PHE A 590 33.90 9.25 15.44
CA PHE A 590 33.61 10.68 15.59
C PHE A 590 34.90 11.40 15.92
N THR A 591 35.32 12.36 15.09
CA THR A 591 36.57 13.08 15.26
C THR A 591 36.27 14.57 15.35
N PRO A 592 36.75 15.30 16.39
CA PRO A 592 36.75 16.74 16.42
C PRO A 592 37.61 17.30 15.28
N LYS A 593 37.23 18.42 14.70
CA LYS A 593 37.85 19.00 13.49
C LYS A 593 39.35 19.26 13.57
N SER A 594 39.94 19.24 14.76
CA SER A 594 41.38 19.57 15.00
C SER A 594 42.34 18.38 14.77
N GLU A 595 41.87 17.13 14.53
CA GLU A 595 42.74 15.94 14.51
C GLU A 595 42.71 15.13 13.20
N PHE A 596 42.48 15.75 12.05
CA PHE A 596 42.47 15.02 10.78
C PHE A 596 43.90 14.71 10.30
N THR A 597 44.36 13.49 10.53
CA THR A 597 45.57 12.95 9.87
C THR A 597 45.31 11.53 9.43
N GLU A 598 45.50 11.31 8.12
CA GLU A 598 45.55 10.09 7.30
C GLU A 598 44.23 9.67 6.61
N GLU A 599 44.34 9.55 5.27
CA GLU A 599 43.27 9.17 4.37
C GLU A 599 43.13 7.65 4.24
N PRO A 600 41.92 7.07 4.40
CA PRO A 600 41.69 5.68 4.01
C PRO A 600 41.71 5.50 2.48
N VAL A 601 41.92 4.27 2.03
CA VAL A 601 41.93 3.92 0.61
C VAL A 601 40.53 4.07 0.04
N THR A 602 40.32 5.10 -0.75
CA THR A 602 39.01 5.49 -1.29
C THR A 602 38.85 5.00 -2.73
N ILE A 603 37.68 4.43 -3.04
CA ILE A 603 37.25 4.19 -4.43
C ILE A 603 36.35 5.35 -4.85
N GLU A 604 36.78 6.09 -5.87
CA GLU A 604 36.01 7.18 -6.44
C GLU A 604 35.39 6.74 -7.77
N LEU A 605 34.08 6.95 -7.90
CA LEU A 605 33.37 6.83 -9.18
C LEU A 605 33.27 8.22 -9.82
N ASP A 606 33.44 8.31 -11.15
CA ASP A 606 33.20 9.53 -11.88
C ASP A 606 31.71 9.86 -12.05
N SER A 607 31.42 11.00 -12.66
CA SER A 607 30.04 11.46 -12.92
C SER A 607 29.22 10.51 -13.82
N GLU A 608 29.86 9.53 -14.47
CA GLU A 608 29.24 8.51 -15.31
C GLU A 608 29.09 7.17 -14.59
N GLY A 609 29.53 7.07 -13.32
CA GLY A 609 29.50 5.84 -12.53
C GLY A 609 30.61 4.85 -12.85
N LYS A 610 31.71 5.32 -13.50
CA LYS A 610 32.91 4.52 -13.78
C LYS A 610 33.97 4.74 -12.71
N LEU A 611 34.78 3.72 -12.49
CA LEU A 611 35.93 3.83 -11.60
C LEU A 611 36.95 4.89 -12.12
N THR A 612 37.41 5.77 -11.25
CA THR A 612 38.47 6.70 -11.63
C THR A 612 39.79 5.94 -11.87
N THR A 613 40.65 6.46 -12.74
CA THR A 613 41.94 5.85 -13.07
C THR A 613 42.83 5.59 -11.83
N LYS A 614 42.69 6.43 -10.81
CA LYS A 614 43.37 6.26 -9.50
C LYS A 614 42.87 5.03 -8.75
N CYS A 615 41.58 4.73 -8.86
CA CYS A 615 40.94 3.57 -8.28
C CYS A 615 41.29 2.32 -9.07
N GLU A 616 41.22 2.34 -10.40
CA GLU A 616 41.63 1.24 -11.27
C GLU A 616 43.06 0.78 -11.00
N ASN A 617 44.01 1.73 -10.85
CA ASN A 617 45.38 1.39 -10.54
C ASN A 617 45.58 0.75 -9.16
N LYS A 618 44.79 1.11 -8.16
CA LYS A 618 44.81 0.47 -6.82
C LYS A 618 44.22 -0.93 -6.84
N ILE A 619 43.11 -1.12 -7.55
CA ILE A 619 42.50 -2.42 -7.75
C ILE A 619 43.43 -3.35 -8.54
N ASN A 620 44.02 -2.84 -9.62
CA ASN A 620 45.00 -3.57 -10.44
C ASN A 620 46.21 -4.06 -9.64
N LYS A 621 46.69 -3.28 -8.67
CA LYS A 621 47.76 -3.68 -7.77
C LYS A 621 47.37 -4.81 -6.81
N LEU A 622 46.16 -4.73 -6.28
CA LEU A 622 45.62 -5.75 -5.37
C LEU A 622 45.32 -7.08 -6.09
N THR A 623 44.84 -7.03 -7.33
CA THR A 623 44.45 -8.21 -8.10
C THR A 623 45.62 -8.89 -8.80
N SER A 624 46.69 -8.17 -9.13
CA SER A 624 47.92 -8.78 -9.66
C SER A 624 48.60 -9.70 -8.66
N GLU A 625 48.34 -9.54 -7.38
CA GLU A 625 48.86 -10.44 -6.32
C GLU A 625 48.04 -11.75 -6.20
N PHE A 626 46.85 -11.84 -6.81
CA PHE A 626 45.91 -12.98 -6.65
C PHE A 626 45.39 -13.56 -7.99
N GLU A 627 45.96 -13.21 -9.14
CA GLU A 627 45.61 -13.70 -10.50
C GLU A 627 44.13 -13.58 -10.87
N ILE A 628 43.45 -12.50 -10.46
CA ILE A 628 42.02 -12.25 -10.74
C ILE A 628 41.88 -11.38 -11.99
N ASP A 629 41.03 -11.79 -12.95
CA ASP A 629 40.73 -10.99 -14.15
C ASP A 629 39.77 -9.83 -13.85
N ILE A 630 40.33 -8.61 -13.88
CA ILE A 630 39.62 -7.36 -13.59
C ILE A 630 38.65 -6.95 -14.70
N ALA A 631 38.86 -7.39 -15.93
CA ALA A 631 37.98 -7.02 -17.03
C ALA A 631 36.56 -7.56 -16.78
N GLU A 632 36.41 -8.80 -16.28
CA GLU A 632 35.13 -9.40 -15.94
C GLU A 632 34.44 -8.69 -14.74
N VAL A 633 35.22 -8.32 -13.70
CA VAL A 633 34.69 -7.55 -12.56
C VAL A 633 34.18 -6.19 -13.01
N ARG A 634 34.92 -5.50 -13.89
CA ARG A 634 34.56 -4.20 -14.43
C ARG A 634 33.32 -4.28 -15.34
N ASP A 635 33.21 -5.30 -16.19
CA ASP A 635 32.08 -5.50 -17.10
C ASP A 635 30.80 -5.87 -16.34
N ALA A 636 30.90 -6.65 -15.25
CA ALA A 636 29.78 -6.93 -14.37
C ALA A 636 29.29 -5.66 -13.65
N ILE A 637 30.20 -4.84 -13.15
CA ILE A 637 29.89 -3.54 -12.54
C ILE A 637 29.26 -2.60 -13.58
N ALA A 638 29.77 -2.54 -14.80
CA ALA A 638 29.26 -1.69 -15.86
C ALA A 638 27.89 -2.13 -16.36
N LYS A 639 27.61 -3.44 -16.43
CA LYS A 639 26.33 -4.01 -16.88
C LYS A 639 25.20 -3.73 -15.89
N GLU A 640 25.47 -3.69 -14.60
CA GLU A 640 24.49 -3.35 -13.56
C GLU A 640 24.41 -1.83 -13.28
N SER A 641 25.40 -1.03 -13.73
CA SER A 641 25.46 0.42 -13.48
C SER A 641 24.35 1.21 -14.17
N SER A 642 23.69 0.68 -15.23
CA SER A 642 22.52 1.32 -15.84
C SER A 642 21.31 1.40 -14.89
N ASN A 643 21.20 0.45 -13.95
CA ASN A 643 20.21 0.48 -12.87
C ASN A 643 20.68 1.32 -11.66
N LEU A 644 22.00 1.52 -11.54
CA LEU A 644 22.65 2.26 -10.47
C LEU A 644 22.58 3.78 -10.64
N LYS A 645 22.40 4.29 -11.88
CA LYS A 645 22.25 5.75 -12.14
C LYS A 645 21.12 6.41 -11.33
N LYS A 646 20.09 5.68 -10.97
CA LYS A 646 19.00 6.20 -10.12
C LYS A 646 19.33 6.19 -8.63
N VAL A 647 20.26 5.34 -8.20
CA VAL A 647 20.67 5.20 -6.80
C VAL A 647 21.93 6.04 -6.52
N ALA A 648 22.82 6.17 -7.49
CA ALA A 648 24.05 6.95 -7.38
C ALA A 648 23.83 8.47 -7.18
N VAL A 649 22.70 9.01 -7.63
CA VAL A 649 22.35 10.44 -7.42
C VAL A 649 22.11 10.78 -5.94
N SER A 650 21.83 9.80 -5.09
CA SER A 650 21.67 9.99 -3.64
C SER A 650 22.94 9.70 -2.82
N VAL A 651 24.03 9.27 -3.43
CA VAL A 651 25.28 8.84 -2.78
C VAL A 651 26.45 9.78 -3.12
N THR A 652 26.22 11.07 -3.22
CA THR A 652 27.27 12.06 -3.57
C THR A 652 28.33 12.31 -2.49
N THR A 653 28.31 11.60 -1.35
CA THR A 653 29.24 11.80 -0.23
C THR A 653 29.87 10.50 0.33
N GLY A 654 29.71 9.36 -0.34
CA GLY A 654 30.23 8.10 0.16
C GLY A 654 31.51 7.62 -0.54
N ASN A 655 32.48 7.16 0.24
CA ASN A 655 33.70 6.53 -0.25
C ASN A 655 33.58 5.01 -0.14
N ILE A 656 33.98 4.28 -1.19
CA ILE A 656 33.89 2.82 -1.26
C ILE A 656 35.29 2.23 -1.35
N GLY A 657 35.61 1.27 -0.47
CA GLY A 657 36.87 0.56 -0.47
C GLY A 657 36.67 -0.96 -0.64
N VAL A 658 37.56 -1.60 -1.37
CA VAL A 658 37.66 -3.07 -1.41
C VAL A 658 38.98 -3.47 -0.81
N LYS A 659 38.95 -4.44 0.15
CA LYS A 659 40.13 -5.01 0.77
C LYS A 659 40.10 -6.51 0.53
N LEU A 660 41.23 -7.08 0.16
CA LEU A 660 41.40 -8.50 0.08
C LEU A 660 42.16 -8.97 1.32
N GLU A 661 41.56 -9.90 2.05
CA GLU A 661 42.15 -10.50 3.25
C GLU A 661 42.20 -12.02 3.08
N GLU A 662 42.99 -12.66 3.91
CA GLU A 662 43.00 -14.11 4.07
C GLU A 662 42.22 -14.50 5.33
N ASN A 663 41.28 -15.44 5.19
CA ASN A 663 40.57 -16.02 6.34
C ASN A 663 40.67 -17.55 6.32
N LYS A 664 41.42 -18.12 7.26
CA LYS A 664 41.64 -19.57 7.37
C LYS A 664 42.22 -20.24 6.13
N GLY A 665 43.12 -19.54 5.39
CA GLY A 665 43.70 -20.02 4.16
C GLY A 665 42.86 -19.84 2.92
N TYR A 666 41.73 -19.11 3.00
CA TYR A 666 40.86 -18.82 1.89
C TYR A 666 40.76 -17.33 1.63
N PRO A 667 40.61 -16.91 0.35
CA PRO A 667 40.47 -15.49 0.01
C PRO A 667 39.18 -14.92 0.59
N LYS A 668 39.29 -13.80 1.29
CA LYS A 668 38.18 -13.02 1.84
C LYS A 668 38.16 -11.65 1.20
N PHE A 669 37.09 -11.36 0.47
CA PHE A 669 36.84 -10.05 -0.07
C PHE A 669 36.10 -9.22 0.99
N VAL A 670 36.68 -8.09 1.36
CA VAL A 670 36.05 -7.17 2.31
C VAL A 670 35.74 -5.88 1.57
N LEU A 671 34.47 -5.57 1.58
CA LEU A 671 33.94 -4.38 1.03
C LEU A 671 33.76 -3.35 2.13
N ILE A 672 34.31 -2.18 1.97
CA ILE A 672 34.32 -1.11 2.95
C ILE A 672 33.56 0.07 2.36
N VAL A 673 32.52 0.49 3.06
CA VAL A 673 31.81 1.74 2.75
C VAL A 673 32.07 2.71 3.86
N THR A 674 32.59 3.87 3.51
CA THR A 674 32.77 4.96 4.46
C THR A 674 31.94 6.15 4.01
N SER A 675 31.02 6.60 4.84
CA SER A 675 30.31 7.86 4.63
C SER A 675 30.80 8.90 5.62
N GLU A 676 30.98 10.11 5.14
CA GLU A 676 31.41 11.24 5.95
C GLU A 676 30.30 12.29 5.99
N ASP A 677 29.80 12.60 7.19
CA ASP A 677 28.88 13.70 7.40
C ASP A 677 29.50 14.77 8.31
N ILE A 678 29.36 16.02 7.91
CA ILE A 678 29.78 17.15 8.73
C ILE A 678 28.54 17.77 9.36
N PHE A 679 28.38 17.59 10.67
CA PHE A 679 27.29 18.25 11.39
C PHE A 679 27.72 19.67 11.76
N ALA A 680 26.93 20.65 11.31
CA ALA A 680 27.05 22.03 11.75
C ALA A 680 25.94 22.32 12.75
N ASN A 681 26.26 22.52 14.02
CA ASN A 681 25.37 23.19 14.93
C ASN A 681 25.60 24.70 14.84
N ALA A 682 24.58 25.52 15.10
CA ALA A 682 24.61 26.97 14.95
C ALA A 682 25.70 27.70 15.78
N ASP A 683 26.30 27.02 16.76
CA ASP A 683 27.36 27.52 17.60
C ASP A 683 28.64 26.66 17.52
N THR A 684 29.52 27.03 16.60
CA THR A 684 30.98 26.91 16.60
C THR A 684 31.69 25.55 16.62
N ASN A 685 31.09 24.40 16.89
CA ASN A 685 31.80 23.12 16.91
C ASN A 685 31.33 22.17 15.80
N LYS A 686 32.15 22.00 14.75
CA LYS A 686 31.95 21.01 13.69
C LYS A 686 32.57 19.68 14.12
N VAL A 687 31.79 18.62 14.12
CA VAL A 687 32.23 17.24 14.36
C VAL A 687 32.16 16.48 13.03
N LYS A 688 33.21 15.76 12.67
CA LYS A 688 33.21 14.82 11.55
C LYS A 688 32.75 13.47 12.05
N LYS A 689 31.69 12.94 11.44
CA LYS A 689 31.23 11.58 11.63
C LYS A 689 31.70 10.74 10.45
N GLU A 690 32.41 9.68 10.74
CA GLU A 690 32.83 8.69 9.77
C GLU A 690 32.14 7.37 10.13
N LEU A 691 31.33 6.85 9.23
CA LEU A 691 30.68 5.56 9.36
C LEU A 691 31.31 4.60 8.37
N THR A 692 31.90 3.54 8.85
CA THR A 692 32.49 2.49 8.03
C THR A 692 31.72 1.21 8.19
N VAL A 693 31.28 0.64 7.08
CA VAL A 693 30.67 -0.71 7.04
C VAL A 693 31.58 -1.61 6.23
N GLU A 694 31.97 -2.70 6.85
CA GLU A 694 32.74 -3.75 6.22
C GLU A 694 31.87 -4.99 6.05
N VAL A 695 31.76 -5.50 4.82
CA VAL A 695 31.10 -6.78 4.54
C VAL A 695 32.13 -7.71 3.90
N GLY A 696 32.47 -8.77 4.58
CA GLY A 696 33.47 -9.73 4.14
C GLY A 696 32.83 -11.01 3.60
N PHE A 697 33.32 -11.50 2.46
CA PHE A 697 32.91 -12.74 1.84
C PHE A 697 34.11 -13.68 1.74
N THR A 698 34.11 -14.78 2.50
CA THR A 698 35.12 -15.84 2.41
C THR A 698 34.56 -16.97 1.57
N ILE A 699 35.23 -17.35 0.50
CA ILE A 699 34.83 -18.44 -0.39
C ILE A 699 35.59 -19.69 -0.03
N ILE A 700 34.89 -20.73 0.41
CA ILE A 700 35.43 -21.99 0.86
C ILE A 700 34.91 -23.11 -0.05
N PRO A 701 35.76 -23.78 -0.86
CA PRO A 701 35.35 -24.97 -1.61
C PRO A 701 34.94 -26.08 -0.67
N GLN A 702 33.73 -26.66 -0.84
CA GLN A 702 33.36 -27.87 -0.09
C GLN A 702 33.94 -29.11 -0.78
N ARG A 703 34.68 -29.92 -0.03
CA ARG A 703 35.09 -31.27 -0.48
C ARG A 703 33.88 -32.20 -0.39
N ASN A 704 33.41 -32.68 -1.53
CA ASN A 704 32.55 -33.85 -1.57
C ASN A 704 33.47 -35.10 -1.47
N ASN A 705 33.22 -35.98 -0.52
CA ASN A 705 34.06 -37.14 -0.22
C ASN A 705 34.16 -38.22 -1.32
N ASP A 706 33.48 -38.06 -2.45
CA ASP A 706 33.36 -39.08 -3.49
C ASP A 706 33.94 -38.69 -4.88
N TYR A 707 34.59 -37.57 -5.03
CA TYR A 707 35.28 -37.22 -6.28
C TYR A 707 36.61 -36.54 -6.02
N ASP A 708 37.69 -37.12 -6.65
CA ASP A 708 39.01 -36.52 -6.78
C ASP A 708 38.87 -35.19 -7.56
N TYR A 709 39.07 -34.07 -6.87
CA TYR A 709 39.02 -32.74 -7.49
C TYR A 709 40.41 -32.31 -7.99
N GLU A 710 40.63 -32.55 -9.23
CA GLU A 710 41.47 -31.69 -10.06
C GLU A 710 40.57 -30.82 -10.94
N PHE A 711 40.13 -29.68 -10.52
CA PHE A 711 39.47 -28.66 -11.31
C PHE A 711 38.05 -28.22 -10.83
N VAL A 712 38.02 -27.08 -10.14
CA VAL A 712 36.86 -26.18 -10.23
C VAL A 712 37.09 -25.37 -11.52
N PRO A 713 36.18 -25.38 -12.52
CA PRO A 713 36.36 -24.59 -13.72
C PRO A 713 36.60 -23.13 -13.41
N GLU A 714 37.58 -22.52 -14.04
CA GLU A 714 37.93 -21.10 -13.88
C GLU A 714 36.72 -20.17 -14.10
N SER A 715 35.79 -20.58 -14.96
CA SER A 715 34.49 -19.93 -15.17
C SER A 715 33.59 -19.89 -13.93
N LEU A 716 33.61 -20.91 -13.07
CA LEU A 716 32.79 -20.96 -11.86
C LEU A 716 33.41 -20.15 -10.70
N GLN A 717 34.75 -20.12 -10.63
CA GLN A 717 35.49 -19.26 -9.70
C GLN A 717 35.30 -17.80 -10.09
N ASN A 718 35.39 -17.46 -11.37
CA ASN A 718 35.18 -16.11 -11.90
C ASN A 718 33.73 -15.68 -11.77
N TYR A 719 32.75 -16.57 -11.97
CA TYR A 719 31.33 -16.28 -11.77
C TYR A 719 31.00 -16.01 -10.30
N ALA A 720 31.52 -16.83 -9.39
CA ALA A 720 31.33 -16.61 -7.94
C ALA A 720 32.00 -15.30 -7.48
N LEU A 721 33.19 -14.98 -8.02
CA LEU A 721 33.94 -13.75 -7.75
C LEU A 721 33.22 -12.50 -8.28
N VAL A 722 32.77 -12.55 -9.52
CA VAL A 722 31.97 -11.47 -10.15
C VAL A 722 30.66 -11.27 -9.41
N THR A 723 30.02 -12.37 -9.06
CA THR A 723 28.77 -12.34 -8.28
C THR A 723 29.02 -11.72 -6.91
N CYS A 724 30.03 -12.14 -6.17
CA CYS A 724 30.39 -11.58 -4.86
C CYS A 724 30.76 -10.09 -4.96
N ALA A 725 31.49 -9.68 -5.99
CA ALA A 725 31.84 -8.28 -6.20
C ALA A 725 30.62 -7.41 -6.56
N THR A 726 29.73 -7.93 -7.41
CA THR A 726 28.47 -7.26 -7.79
C THR A 726 27.55 -7.12 -6.57
N ILE A 727 27.48 -8.18 -5.76
CA ILE A 727 26.79 -8.22 -4.48
C ILE A 727 27.29 -7.14 -3.55
N ALA A 728 28.58 -7.09 -3.44
CA ALA A 728 29.28 -6.19 -2.57
C ALA A 728 29.02 -4.73 -2.97
N VAL A 729 29.12 -4.37 -4.26
CA VAL A 729 28.80 -3.04 -4.77
C VAL A 729 27.33 -2.68 -4.55
N PHE A 730 26.41 -3.63 -4.75
CA PHE A 730 24.99 -3.39 -4.54
C PHE A 730 24.64 -3.18 -3.06
N ALA A 731 25.23 -3.97 -2.17
CA ALA A 731 25.10 -3.78 -0.72
C ALA A 731 25.58 -2.39 -0.29
N ILE A 732 26.66 -1.87 -0.89
CA ILE A 732 27.20 -0.55 -0.60
C ILE A 732 26.26 0.56 -1.02
N LEU A 733 25.76 0.50 -2.25
CA LEU A 733 24.89 1.55 -2.79
C LEU A 733 23.57 1.66 -2.01
N VAL A 734 23.14 0.55 -1.46
CA VAL A 734 21.97 0.48 -0.60
C VAL A 734 22.29 0.95 0.82
N PHE A 735 23.49 0.70 1.33
CA PHE A 735 23.93 1.13 2.67
C PHE A 735 24.20 2.64 2.78
N ALA A 736 24.55 3.30 1.71
CA ALA A 736 24.83 4.73 1.71
C ALA A 736 23.57 5.62 1.86
N SER A 737 22.39 5.06 1.67
CA SER A 737 21.11 5.76 1.87
C SER A 737 20.49 5.41 3.24
N TYR A 738 20.82 6.07 4.29
CA TYR A 738 20.22 6.23 5.63
C TYR A 738 19.36 5.11 6.30
N THR A 739 19.16 3.94 5.69
CA THR A 739 18.37 2.82 6.24
C THR A 739 19.18 1.52 6.24
N PHE A 740 20.11 1.47 7.10
CA PHE A 740 21.34 0.70 7.02
C PHE A 740 21.23 -0.84 7.02
N VAL A 741 20.51 -1.45 7.93
CA VAL A 741 20.51 -2.90 8.13
C VAL A 741 19.54 -3.65 7.22
N PRO A 742 18.31 -3.14 6.99
CA PRO A 742 17.31 -3.85 6.20
C PRO A 742 17.67 -4.01 4.73
N GLN A 743 18.34 -3.00 4.16
CA GLN A 743 18.65 -2.96 2.74
C GLN A 743 19.86 -3.82 2.36
N ALA A 744 20.79 -4.02 3.28
CA ALA A 744 21.87 -4.99 3.09
C ALA A 744 21.36 -6.43 3.08
N LEU A 745 20.42 -6.73 3.96
CA LEU A 745 19.75 -8.03 3.96
C LEU A 745 18.89 -8.21 2.70
N MET A 746 18.32 -7.12 2.16
CA MET A 746 17.61 -7.14 0.90
C MET A 746 18.52 -7.42 -0.29
N ALA A 747 19.67 -6.76 -0.39
CA ALA A 747 20.67 -7.03 -1.41
C ALA A 747 21.16 -8.47 -1.33
N LEU A 748 21.47 -8.98 -0.14
CA LEU A 748 21.87 -10.39 0.08
C LEU A 748 20.77 -11.37 -0.37
N SER A 749 19.51 -11.10 -0.08
CA SER A 749 18.40 -11.99 -0.44
C SER A 749 18.10 -12.02 -1.93
N MET A 750 18.21 -10.87 -2.61
CA MET A 750 18.06 -10.79 -4.08
C MET A 750 19.12 -11.60 -4.80
N ILE A 751 20.29 -11.69 -4.23
CA ILE A 751 21.45 -12.39 -4.78
C ILE A 751 21.36 -13.88 -4.57
N VAL A 752 20.98 -14.30 -3.35
CA VAL A 752 20.72 -15.71 -3.06
C VAL A 752 19.62 -16.25 -3.96
N ASN A 753 18.56 -15.46 -4.20
CA ASN A 753 17.50 -15.87 -5.12
C ASN A 753 17.92 -15.90 -6.59
N ARG A 754 18.78 -14.98 -7.06
CA ARG A 754 19.31 -15.03 -8.45
C ARG A 754 20.29 -16.20 -8.66
N ILE A 755 21.11 -16.53 -7.66
CA ILE A 755 22.01 -17.69 -7.71
C ILE A 755 21.20 -19.00 -7.71
N ALA A 756 20.12 -19.09 -6.92
CA ALA A 756 19.21 -20.23 -6.92
C ALA A 756 18.47 -20.40 -8.26
N PHE A 757 18.05 -19.31 -8.90
CA PHE A 757 17.39 -19.34 -10.23
C PHE A 757 18.34 -19.74 -11.37
N ALA A 758 19.62 -19.33 -11.29
CA ALA A 758 20.59 -19.71 -12.31
C ALA A 758 20.95 -21.22 -12.26
N SER A 759 20.79 -21.86 -11.09
CA SER A 759 21.01 -23.30 -10.93
C SER A 759 19.86 -24.18 -11.41
N GLU A 760 18.63 -23.62 -11.58
CA GLU A 760 17.47 -24.35 -12.13
C GLU A 760 17.38 -24.29 -13.65
N VAL A 761 18.12 -23.41 -14.32
CA VAL A 761 18.08 -23.26 -15.79
C VAL A 761 19.12 -24.15 -16.46
N ASP A 762 20.12 -24.66 -15.75
CA ASP A 762 21.17 -25.55 -16.26
C ASP A 762 21.02 -27.02 -15.80
N SER A 763 19.86 -27.39 -15.21
CA SER A 763 19.58 -28.82 -14.85
C SER A 763 18.58 -29.47 -15.82
#